data_3228b1f6905218044263512732b1e9e9
#
_entry.id   3228b1f6905218044263512732b1e9e9
#
_cell.length_a   1.000
_cell.length_b   1.000
_cell.length_c   1.000
_cell.angle_alpha   90.00
_cell.angle_beta   90.00
_cell.angle_gamma   90.00
#
_symmetry.space_group_name_H-M   'P 1'
#
loop_
_entity.id
_entity.type
_entity.pdbx_description
1 polymer ?
#
loop_
_entity_poly.entity_id
_entity_poly.type
_entity_poly.pdbx_seq_one_letter_code
_entity_poly.pdbx_strand_id
1 'polypeptide(L)'
;MPIMTFLFRCLFIFWVSTVCFGAERSVAFKTSYFLDTEGTQTIETVLEQPFKDYENELRLGYVDHPIWVRIQVAPLFEQLSFQANPLKLRIGPYFTDWIEKYESVNHTWEKAVKGAIVKETNEACSEDAHCFKLLSNPSIANTIYLKVQSHGVIYLHVDVLHAEDMAFLNIEKVRKSTTSLALSVIFLISTIAFFLYRPSYLVFSYICLQIVIVFSLFYAAGLITSHIDFFSPEQIKTFSYYVACMRAILIAQLVYSLLESYELSKGYFRLLYLIGFLTVIDILLIPLGYINLALKVQLGIHLFNVLTQIYGLFTGKIKHQNIKNLLLVATLVYLVLFLLGISNIFALSIISAPFVVQYFSNLNGTFVGTLLLIVGIYEARRTKLDTELELEKLKVISNESKLNEERLRERSTLIDLLTHELMNPLGAMKFSLASLQRPTSEEETTLKRLGRIESSVDRMKNLIEQVALSNRLETHEITYPLERIAALNFIESLMGDYANESRFSLDVSPDICFYTNPILLNHVIKNLIDNAYKYDSREGPITISVYKCPSNEPAMANKASTQSEDRVVFEISNFFAENQRPDELKIFNRYYRQENVMTKPGMGIGLSIVKTALDKLNREIQFSISERRAVFKLIV
;
A
#
# COMPACT_ATOMS: atom_id res chain seq x y z
N MET A 1 7.48 -6.87 10.82
CA MET A 1 8.36 -7.94 11.33
C MET A 1 7.84 -8.65 12.59
N PRO A 2 7.40 -8.00 13.70
CA PRO A 2 7.00 -8.73 14.91
C PRO A 2 5.79 -9.66 14.76
N ILE A 3 4.81 -9.33 13.92
CA ILE A 3 3.62 -10.18 13.67
C ILE A 3 3.99 -11.46 12.93
N MET A 4 4.91 -11.39 11.98
CA MET A 4 5.37 -12.55 11.19
C MET A 4 6.19 -13.52 12.05
N THR A 5 7.02 -13.00 12.97
CA THR A 5 7.77 -13.82 13.95
C THR A 5 6.84 -14.46 14.98
N PHE A 6 5.79 -13.77 15.38
CA PHE A 6 4.77 -14.32 16.28
C PHE A 6 3.96 -15.43 15.61
N LEU A 7 3.46 -15.20 14.39
CA LEU A 7 2.76 -16.23 13.60
C LEU A 7 3.63 -17.46 13.32
N PHE A 8 4.91 -17.24 12.98
CA PHE A 8 5.85 -18.35 12.76
C PHE A 8 6.11 -19.14 14.04
N ARG A 9 6.22 -18.48 15.19
CA ARG A 9 6.33 -19.15 16.50
C ARG A 9 5.06 -19.94 16.86
N CYS A 10 3.89 -19.37 16.66
CA CYS A 10 2.62 -20.06 16.90
C CYS A 10 2.46 -21.30 16.01
N LEU A 11 2.81 -21.18 14.72
CA LEU A 11 2.79 -22.30 13.77
C LEU A 11 3.85 -23.36 14.10
N PHE A 12 5.04 -22.95 14.55
CA PHE A 12 6.10 -23.87 14.97
C PHE A 12 5.73 -24.61 16.25
N ILE A 13 5.17 -23.93 17.26
CA ILE A 13 4.67 -24.55 18.50
C ILE A 13 3.54 -25.53 18.18
N PHE A 14 2.63 -25.16 17.29
CA PHE A 14 1.57 -26.04 16.82
C PHE A 14 2.14 -27.27 16.10
N TRP A 15 3.13 -27.08 15.22
CA TRP A 15 3.78 -28.18 14.50
C TRP A 15 4.48 -29.15 15.47
N VAL A 16 5.22 -28.65 16.45
CA VAL A 16 5.89 -29.47 17.48
C VAL A 16 4.87 -30.21 18.34
N SER A 17 3.75 -29.59 18.70
CA SER A 17 2.70 -30.24 19.51
C SER A 17 1.94 -31.35 18.78
N THR A 18 1.96 -31.35 17.43
CA THR A 18 1.31 -32.41 16.62
C THR A 18 2.21 -33.61 16.35
N VAL A 19 3.52 -33.49 16.58
CA VAL A 19 4.52 -34.57 16.27
C VAL A 19 4.79 -35.50 17.45
N CYS A 20 4.21 -35.28 18.63
CA CYS A 20 4.38 -36.23 19.75
C CYS A 20 3.72 -37.58 19.44
N PHE A 21 4.53 -38.57 19.20
CA PHE A 21 4.13 -39.98 19.05
C PHE A 21 3.80 -40.58 20.43
N GLY A 22 2.53 -40.96 20.65
CA GLY A 22 2.15 -41.86 21.73
C GLY A 22 2.48 -43.30 21.30
N ALA A 23 3.12 -44.07 22.14
CA ALA A 23 3.29 -45.50 21.88
C ALA A 23 1.92 -46.18 21.88
N GLU A 24 1.50 -46.76 20.76
CA GLU A 24 0.23 -47.49 20.62
C GLU A 24 0.38 -48.86 21.28
N ARG A 25 -0.50 -49.19 22.23
CA ARG A 25 -0.63 -50.54 22.81
C ARG A 25 -1.55 -51.37 21.91
N SER A 26 -1.07 -51.81 20.77
CA SER A 26 -1.81 -52.74 19.92
C SER A 26 -1.58 -54.21 20.30
N VAL A 27 -2.61 -55.03 20.15
CA VAL A 27 -2.47 -56.50 20.22
C VAL A 27 -1.63 -56.95 19.02
N ALA A 28 -0.77 -57.95 19.21
CA ALA A 28 0.06 -58.47 18.12
C ALA A 28 -0.81 -59.13 17.03
N PHE A 29 -0.67 -58.68 15.81
CA PHE A 29 -1.33 -59.23 14.64
C PHE A 29 -0.42 -59.17 13.41
N LYS A 30 -0.72 -60.02 12.40
CA LYS A 30 -0.06 -59.97 11.09
C LYS A 30 -1.07 -59.61 10.03
N THR A 31 -0.64 -58.81 9.05
CA THR A 31 -1.47 -58.39 7.94
C THR A 31 -0.89 -58.82 6.61
N SER A 32 -1.79 -59.25 5.73
CA SER A 32 -1.43 -59.54 4.34
C SER A 32 -2.60 -59.17 3.41
N TYR A 33 -2.30 -58.93 2.15
CA TYR A 33 -3.33 -58.51 1.18
C TYR A 33 -3.27 -59.32 -0.11
N PHE A 34 -4.40 -59.34 -0.81
CA PHE A 34 -4.56 -59.90 -2.14
C PHE A 34 -5.38 -58.93 -3.00
N LEU A 35 -4.94 -58.66 -4.22
CA LEU A 35 -5.64 -57.76 -5.16
C LEU A 35 -6.54 -58.60 -6.07
N ASP A 36 -7.85 -58.43 -5.94
CA ASP A 36 -8.86 -59.15 -6.74
C ASP A 36 -9.07 -58.41 -8.08
N THR A 37 -8.17 -58.63 -9.04
CA THR A 37 -8.17 -57.94 -10.34
C THR A 37 -9.40 -58.24 -11.20
N GLU A 38 -10.08 -59.37 -10.96
CA GLU A 38 -11.30 -59.74 -11.68
C GLU A 38 -12.57 -59.30 -10.93
N GLY A 39 -12.45 -58.97 -9.64
CA GLY A 39 -13.57 -58.57 -8.78
C GLY A 39 -14.56 -59.71 -8.45
N THR A 40 -14.18 -60.96 -8.74
CA THR A 40 -15.06 -62.12 -8.66
C THR A 40 -14.89 -62.92 -7.39
N GLN A 41 -13.87 -62.63 -6.58
CA GLN A 41 -13.57 -63.46 -5.41
C GLN A 41 -14.65 -63.36 -4.30
N THR A 42 -15.06 -64.50 -3.78
CA THR A 42 -15.90 -64.62 -2.58
C THR A 42 -15.03 -64.98 -1.37
N ILE A 43 -15.65 -65.05 -0.16
CA ILE A 43 -14.90 -65.43 1.04
C ILE A 43 -14.36 -66.85 0.93
N GLU A 44 -15.09 -67.77 0.25
CA GLU A 44 -14.68 -69.15 0.09
C GLU A 44 -13.49 -69.28 -0.88
N THR A 45 -13.51 -68.56 -2.00
CA THR A 45 -12.46 -68.65 -3.04
C THR A 45 -11.18 -67.89 -2.71
N VAL A 46 -11.28 -66.85 -1.91
CA VAL A 46 -10.13 -66.04 -1.52
C VAL A 46 -9.20 -66.72 -0.52
N LEU A 47 -9.70 -67.75 0.21
CA LEU A 47 -8.88 -68.52 1.17
C LEU A 47 -7.70 -69.21 0.50
N GLU A 48 -7.84 -69.61 -0.77
CA GLU A 48 -6.81 -70.32 -1.54
C GLU A 48 -5.84 -69.35 -2.29
N GLN A 49 -6.09 -68.05 -2.24
CA GLN A 49 -5.28 -67.07 -2.97
C GLN A 49 -3.96 -66.77 -2.27
N PRO A 50 -2.92 -66.40 -3.02
CA PRO A 50 -1.65 -66.03 -2.46
C PRO A 50 -1.70 -64.58 -1.88
N PHE A 51 -1.72 -64.47 -0.55
CA PHE A 51 -1.66 -63.19 0.14
C PHE A 51 -0.20 -62.72 0.28
N LYS A 52 0.03 -61.42 0.05
CA LYS A 52 1.33 -60.77 0.23
C LYS A 52 1.34 -60.05 1.57
N ASP A 53 2.35 -60.30 2.39
CA ASP A 53 2.50 -59.64 3.70
C ASP A 53 2.84 -58.18 3.54
N TYR A 54 2.35 -57.38 4.46
CA TYR A 54 2.72 -55.96 4.61
C TYR A 54 2.81 -55.57 6.09
N GLU A 55 3.61 -54.59 6.39
CA GLU A 55 3.81 -54.08 7.75
C GLU A 55 3.15 -52.71 7.92
N ASN A 56 2.54 -52.48 9.08
CA ASN A 56 1.94 -51.23 9.54
C ASN A 56 0.79 -50.71 8.69
N GLU A 57 0.99 -50.38 7.41
CA GLU A 57 0.04 -49.69 6.55
C GLU A 57 0.05 -50.25 5.12
N LEU A 58 -1.14 -50.48 4.57
CA LEU A 58 -1.30 -50.85 3.16
C LEU A 58 -1.49 -49.60 2.31
N ARG A 59 -0.56 -49.32 1.39
CA ARG A 59 -0.55 -48.16 0.51
C ARG A 59 -0.45 -48.62 -0.95
N LEU A 60 -1.57 -48.59 -1.67
CA LEU A 60 -1.64 -49.04 -3.07
C LEU A 60 -1.98 -47.93 -4.05
N GLY A 61 -2.19 -46.70 -3.55
CA GLY A 61 -2.60 -45.57 -4.40
C GLY A 61 -4.03 -45.75 -4.94
N TYR A 62 -4.25 -45.39 -6.19
CA TYR A 62 -5.56 -45.49 -6.83
C TYR A 62 -5.72 -46.87 -7.50
N VAL A 63 -6.55 -47.71 -6.94
CA VAL A 63 -6.85 -49.08 -7.42
C VAL A 63 -8.34 -49.18 -7.74
N ASP A 64 -8.66 -49.75 -8.90
CA ASP A 64 -10.03 -49.87 -9.40
C ASP A 64 -10.69 -51.23 -8.99
N HIS A 65 -9.93 -52.11 -8.36
CA HIS A 65 -10.36 -53.46 -8.03
C HIS A 65 -10.52 -53.64 -6.52
N PRO A 66 -11.40 -54.55 -6.06
CA PRO A 66 -11.48 -54.90 -4.66
C PRO A 66 -10.17 -55.48 -4.11
N ILE A 67 -9.89 -55.22 -2.86
CA ILE A 67 -8.71 -55.71 -2.16
C ILE A 67 -9.17 -56.55 -0.98
N TRP A 68 -8.61 -57.72 -0.88
CA TRP A 68 -8.79 -58.56 0.28
C TRP A 68 -7.62 -58.39 1.24
N VAL A 69 -7.92 -58.14 2.51
CA VAL A 69 -6.92 -58.02 3.59
C VAL A 69 -7.17 -59.12 4.59
N ARG A 70 -6.15 -59.92 4.87
CA ARG A 70 -6.17 -60.97 5.86
C ARG A 70 -5.46 -60.50 7.12
N ILE A 71 -6.13 -60.55 8.25
CA ILE A 71 -5.63 -60.13 9.56
C ILE A 71 -5.58 -61.38 10.46
N GLN A 72 -4.39 -61.76 10.89
CA GLN A 72 -4.16 -62.88 11.78
C GLN A 72 -3.84 -62.35 13.17
N VAL A 73 -4.79 -62.45 14.10
CA VAL A 73 -4.65 -61.99 15.49
C VAL A 73 -4.02 -63.13 16.31
N ALA A 74 -2.94 -62.82 17.02
CA ALA A 74 -2.29 -63.79 17.92
C ALA A 74 -3.17 -64.09 19.13
N PRO A 75 -3.14 -65.33 19.64
CA PRO A 75 -3.89 -65.69 20.83
C PRO A 75 -3.41 -64.90 22.05
N LEU A 76 -4.36 -64.40 22.83
CA LEU A 76 -4.07 -63.68 24.08
C LEU A 76 -4.06 -64.66 25.25
N PHE A 77 -2.94 -64.76 25.92
CA PHE A 77 -2.76 -65.67 27.06
C PHE A 77 -3.40 -65.19 28.37
N GLU A 78 -3.81 -63.95 28.45
CA GLU A 78 -4.47 -63.40 29.64
C GLU A 78 -6.00 -63.63 29.58
N GLN A 79 -6.50 -64.51 30.41
CA GLN A 79 -7.95 -64.82 30.59
C GLN A 79 -8.73 -63.65 31.27
N LEU A 80 -8.19 -62.44 31.37
CA LEU A 80 -8.85 -61.34 32.05
C LEU A 80 -9.99 -60.78 31.21
N SER A 81 -11.21 -61.29 31.52
CA SER A 81 -12.50 -60.61 31.26
C SER A 81 -12.73 -60.05 29.85
N PHE A 82 -12.73 -60.93 28.84
CA PHE A 82 -13.21 -60.60 27.48
C PHE A 82 -14.60 -59.94 27.47
N GLN A 83 -15.49 -60.33 28.43
CA GLN A 83 -16.80 -59.68 28.55
C GLN A 83 -16.75 -58.25 29.06
N ALA A 84 -15.74 -57.90 29.83
CA ALA A 84 -15.59 -56.53 30.38
C ALA A 84 -14.85 -55.58 29.42
N ASN A 85 -13.92 -56.11 28.61
CA ASN A 85 -13.12 -55.28 27.68
C ASN A 85 -12.97 -55.96 26.30
N PRO A 86 -13.99 -55.91 25.43
CA PRO A 86 -14.00 -56.58 24.15
C PRO A 86 -12.96 -55.98 23.19
N LEU A 87 -12.39 -56.85 22.34
CA LEU A 87 -11.51 -56.43 21.26
C LEU A 87 -12.32 -55.78 20.14
N LYS A 88 -11.77 -54.69 19.61
CA LYS A 88 -12.30 -53.99 18.45
C LYS A 88 -11.22 -53.87 17.37
N LEU A 89 -11.67 -54.01 16.11
CA LEU A 89 -10.88 -53.81 14.92
C LEU A 89 -11.17 -52.40 14.40
N ARG A 90 -10.16 -51.58 14.33
CA ARG A 90 -10.22 -50.23 13.80
C ARG A 90 -9.56 -50.19 12.43
N ILE A 91 -10.24 -49.61 11.44
CA ILE A 91 -9.77 -49.50 10.06
C ILE A 91 -9.88 -48.02 9.65
N GLY A 92 -8.76 -47.35 9.49
CA GLY A 92 -8.68 -45.99 8.97
C GLY A 92 -8.16 -45.96 7.54
N PRO A 93 -8.39 -44.86 6.84
CA PRO A 93 -9.16 -43.67 7.20
C PRO A 93 -10.67 -43.79 6.96
N TYR A 94 -11.43 -42.84 7.54
CA TYR A 94 -12.89 -42.77 7.40
C TYR A 94 -13.39 -42.73 5.94
N PHE A 95 -12.67 -42.12 5.03
CA PHE A 95 -13.06 -41.95 3.63
C PHE A 95 -12.96 -43.23 2.77
N THR A 96 -12.63 -44.39 3.33
CA THR A 96 -12.73 -45.68 2.64
C THR A 96 -14.18 -45.99 2.31
N ASP A 97 -14.52 -46.31 1.05
CA ASP A 97 -15.90 -46.36 0.57
C ASP A 97 -16.70 -47.48 1.18
N TRP A 98 -16.14 -48.67 1.08
CA TRP A 98 -16.83 -49.92 1.42
C TRP A 98 -15.86 -50.91 2.02
N ILE A 99 -16.22 -51.45 3.21
CA ILE A 99 -15.44 -52.42 3.93
C ILE A 99 -16.40 -53.52 4.38
N GLU A 100 -16.18 -54.72 3.91
CA GLU A 100 -16.87 -55.93 4.39
C GLU A 100 -15.91 -56.72 5.29
N LYS A 101 -16.28 -56.91 6.55
CA LYS A 101 -15.58 -57.80 7.49
C LYS A 101 -16.20 -59.18 7.45
N TYR A 102 -15.38 -60.21 7.30
CA TYR A 102 -15.73 -61.57 7.44
C TYR A 102 -14.97 -62.23 8.60
N GLU A 103 -15.67 -62.82 9.54
CA GLU A 103 -15.11 -63.47 10.72
C GLU A 103 -15.77 -64.82 10.90
N SER A 104 -14.99 -65.91 11.12
CA SER A 104 -15.52 -67.23 11.33
C SER A 104 -15.93 -67.42 12.79
N VAL A 105 -17.21 -67.66 13.04
CA VAL A 105 -17.79 -67.93 14.36
C VAL A 105 -18.54 -69.26 14.28
N ASN A 106 -18.15 -70.21 15.07
CA ASN A 106 -18.78 -71.58 15.08
C ASN A 106 -18.87 -72.20 13.69
N HIS A 107 -17.82 -72.12 12.87
CA HIS A 107 -17.73 -72.61 11.50
C HIS A 107 -18.67 -71.94 10.47
N THR A 108 -19.26 -70.82 10.82
CA THR A 108 -20.05 -69.99 9.91
C THR A 108 -19.36 -68.58 9.72
N TRP A 109 -19.46 -68.05 8.52
CA TRP A 109 -18.94 -66.72 8.24
C TRP A 109 -19.95 -65.64 8.64
N GLU A 110 -19.59 -64.82 9.66
CA GLU A 110 -20.34 -63.63 10.04
C GLU A 110 -19.84 -62.48 9.23
N LYS A 111 -20.76 -61.71 8.58
CA LYS A 111 -20.47 -60.55 7.74
C LYS A 111 -20.95 -59.30 8.40
N ALA A 112 -20.10 -58.30 8.43
CA ALA A 112 -20.43 -56.92 8.81
C ALA A 112 -19.93 -55.93 7.75
N VAL A 113 -20.70 -54.88 7.48
CA VAL A 113 -20.40 -53.89 6.43
C VAL A 113 -20.33 -52.49 7.05
N LYS A 114 -19.27 -51.78 6.75
CA LYS A 114 -19.08 -50.34 7.09
C LYS A 114 -18.38 -49.63 5.95
N GLY A 115 -18.36 -48.32 5.98
CA GLY A 115 -17.68 -47.50 4.96
C GLY A 115 -18.26 -46.11 4.85
N ALA A 116 -17.54 -45.23 4.19
CA ALA A 116 -17.92 -43.83 4.04
C ALA A 116 -19.24 -43.59 3.28
N ILE A 117 -19.67 -44.57 2.46
CA ILE A 117 -20.94 -44.51 1.72
C ILE A 117 -22.06 -45.34 2.41
N VAL A 118 -21.74 -45.97 3.54
CA VAL A 118 -22.70 -46.78 4.30
C VAL A 118 -23.23 -45.92 5.47
N LYS A 119 -24.55 -45.84 5.59
CA LYS A 119 -25.16 -45.14 6.74
C LYS A 119 -24.93 -46.00 7.99
N GLU A 120 -24.07 -45.52 8.89
CA GLU A 120 -23.76 -46.23 10.13
C GLU A 120 -24.94 -46.24 11.11
N THR A 121 -25.29 -47.40 11.63
CA THR A 121 -26.22 -47.57 12.75
C THR A 121 -25.43 -47.56 14.06
N ASN A 122 -25.60 -46.51 14.86
CA ASN A 122 -25.35 -46.33 16.31
C ASN A 122 -24.12 -46.94 17.04
N GLU A 123 -23.15 -47.55 16.39
CA GLU A 123 -21.89 -47.98 17.03
C GLU A 123 -20.69 -47.22 16.43
N ALA A 124 -20.72 -45.89 16.47
CA ALA A 124 -19.59 -45.08 16.09
C ALA A 124 -18.43 -45.29 17.08
N CYS A 125 -17.34 -45.86 16.60
CA CYS A 125 -16.16 -46.10 17.39
C CYS A 125 -15.20 -44.89 17.37
N SER A 126 -15.11 -44.21 16.25
CA SER A 126 -14.38 -42.92 16.07
C SER A 126 -14.88 -42.24 14.80
N GLU A 127 -14.79 -40.90 14.80
CA GLU A 127 -15.19 -40.10 13.64
C GLU A 127 -14.22 -40.24 12.45
N ASP A 128 -12.99 -40.69 12.69
CA ASP A 128 -11.91 -40.75 11.69
C ASP A 128 -11.61 -42.17 11.15
N ALA A 129 -12.35 -43.20 11.61
CA ALA A 129 -12.13 -44.59 11.19
C ALA A 129 -13.38 -45.44 11.38
N HIS A 130 -13.44 -46.55 10.67
CA HIS A 130 -14.48 -47.58 10.80
C HIS A 130 -14.08 -48.63 11.82
N CYS A 131 -14.96 -48.95 12.77
CA CYS A 131 -14.67 -49.91 13.80
C CYS A 131 -15.64 -51.09 13.75
N PHE A 132 -15.10 -52.29 13.89
CA PHE A 132 -15.86 -53.54 13.98
C PHE A 132 -15.62 -54.19 15.33
N LYS A 133 -16.66 -54.72 15.94
CA LYS A 133 -16.54 -55.57 17.11
C LYS A 133 -16.04 -56.93 16.66
N LEU A 134 -15.08 -57.51 17.38
CA LEU A 134 -14.66 -58.90 17.17
C LEU A 134 -15.54 -59.84 17.95
N LEU A 135 -15.99 -60.92 17.29
CA LEU A 135 -16.99 -61.84 17.82
C LEU A 135 -16.35 -63.11 18.38
N SER A 136 -15.17 -63.47 17.88
CA SER A 136 -14.46 -64.71 18.24
C SER A 136 -13.70 -64.55 19.57
N ASN A 137 -13.51 -65.72 20.22
CA ASN A 137 -12.80 -65.81 21.49
C ASN A 137 -11.31 -65.45 21.31
N PRO A 138 -10.74 -64.47 22.02
CA PRO A 138 -9.36 -64.00 21.86
C PRO A 138 -8.31 -65.03 22.34
N SER A 139 -8.72 -66.09 23.05
CA SER A 139 -7.81 -67.14 23.48
C SER A 139 -7.38 -68.06 22.35
N ILE A 140 -7.99 -67.99 21.18
CA ILE A 140 -7.70 -68.81 19.99
C ILE A 140 -7.21 -67.87 18.88
N ALA A 141 -6.19 -68.32 18.12
CA ALA A 141 -5.75 -67.58 16.95
C ALA A 141 -6.93 -67.35 15.98
N ASN A 142 -7.24 -66.12 15.68
CA ASN A 142 -8.36 -65.77 14.84
C ASN A 142 -7.86 -65.12 13.53
N THR A 143 -8.51 -65.50 12.42
CA THR A 143 -8.24 -64.91 11.10
C THR A 143 -9.47 -64.15 10.62
N ILE A 144 -9.31 -62.90 10.35
CA ILE A 144 -10.35 -62.00 9.86
C ILE A 144 -10.01 -61.62 8.42
N TYR A 145 -11.02 -61.61 7.57
CA TYR A 145 -10.88 -61.16 6.19
C TYR A 145 -11.69 -59.87 5.99
N LEU A 146 -11.04 -58.90 5.32
CA LEU A 146 -11.71 -57.67 4.90
C LEU A 146 -11.73 -57.63 3.39
N LYS A 147 -12.90 -57.40 2.80
CA LYS A 147 -13.00 -56.97 1.39
C LYS A 147 -13.18 -55.47 1.36
N VAL A 148 -12.21 -54.78 0.78
CA VAL A 148 -12.17 -53.32 0.75
C VAL A 148 -12.29 -52.85 -0.68
N GLN A 149 -13.16 -51.88 -0.92
CA GLN A 149 -13.33 -51.24 -2.21
C GLN A 149 -13.40 -49.73 -2.01
N SER A 150 -12.67 -48.97 -2.80
CA SER A 150 -12.71 -47.50 -2.77
C SER A 150 -12.37 -46.91 -4.14
N HIS A 151 -13.09 -45.86 -4.54
CA HIS A 151 -12.77 -45.04 -5.72
C HIS A 151 -11.67 -44.03 -5.44
N GLY A 152 -11.29 -43.83 -4.17
CA GLY A 152 -10.20 -42.98 -3.78
C GLY A 152 -8.88 -43.74 -3.61
N VAL A 153 -7.93 -43.06 -2.94
CA VAL A 153 -6.65 -43.69 -2.58
C VAL A 153 -6.87 -44.84 -1.62
N ILE A 154 -6.34 -46.00 -1.94
CA ILE A 154 -6.27 -47.12 -1.02
C ILE A 154 -5.08 -46.89 -0.08
N TYR A 155 -5.43 -46.49 1.10
CA TYR A 155 -4.55 -46.30 2.23
C TYR A 155 -5.24 -46.87 3.45
N LEU A 156 -4.78 -48.01 3.98
CA LEU A 156 -5.41 -48.69 5.09
C LEU A 156 -4.44 -48.82 6.26
N HIS A 157 -4.89 -48.36 7.40
CA HIS A 157 -4.25 -48.56 8.68
C HIS A 157 -5.19 -49.41 9.54
N VAL A 158 -4.68 -50.53 10.05
CA VAL A 158 -5.45 -51.48 10.81
C VAL A 158 -4.89 -51.54 12.22
N ASP A 159 -5.77 -51.43 13.21
CA ASP A 159 -5.46 -51.60 14.63
C ASP A 159 -6.39 -52.63 15.26
N VAL A 160 -5.82 -53.48 16.11
CA VAL A 160 -6.59 -54.39 16.96
C VAL A 160 -6.34 -53.96 18.41
N LEU A 161 -7.36 -53.43 19.06
CA LEU A 161 -7.25 -52.78 20.37
C LEU A 161 -8.35 -53.23 21.31
N HIS A 162 -8.07 -53.20 22.61
CA HIS A 162 -9.14 -53.28 23.62
C HIS A 162 -10.01 -52.00 23.59
N ALA A 163 -11.28 -52.17 24.00
CA ALA A 163 -12.23 -51.04 23.94
C ALA A 163 -11.78 -49.80 24.73
N GLU A 164 -11.07 -49.98 25.84
CA GLU A 164 -10.52 -48.87 26.66
C GLU A 164 -9.38 -48.17 25.96
N ASP A 165 -8.41 -48.91 25.39
CA ASP A 165 -7.30 -48.32 24.64
C ASP A 165 -7.79 -47.61 23.38
N MET A 166 -8.83 -48.17 22.74
CA MET A 166 -9.54 -47.56 21.62
C MET A 166 -10.14 -46.19 22.00
N ALA A 167 -10.80 -46.12 23.19
CA ALA A 167 -11.37 -44.86 23.66
C ALA A 167 -10.29 -43.77 23.88
N PHE A 168 -9.14 -44.15 24.45
CA PHE A 168 -8.01 -43.26 24.64
C PHE A 168 -7.43 -42.75 23.31
N LEU A 169 -7.21 -43.65 22.35
CA LEU A 169 -6.71 -43.35 21.02
C LEU A 169 -7.66 -42.41 20.26
N ASN A 170 -8.98 -42.64 20.40
CA ASN A 170 -9.99 -41.77 19.81
C ASN A 170 -9.95 -40.36 20.39
N ILE A 171 -9.84 -40.20 21.72
CA ILE A 171 -9.74 -38.91 22.36
C ILE A 171 -8.53 -38.14 21.82
N GLU A 172 -7.38 -38.79 21.67
CA GLU A 172 -6.17 -38.15 21.17
C GLU A 172 -6.31 -37.72 19.69
N LYS A 173 -6.86 -38.62 18.83
CA LYS A 173 -7.06 -38.32 17.40
C LYS A 173 -8.13 -37.26 17.19
N VAL A 174 -9.26 -37.31 17.89
CA VAL A 174 -10.30 -36.28 17.86
C VAL A 174 -9.74 -34.95 18.31
N ARG A 175 -8.94 -34.90 19.38
CA ARG A 175 -8.29 -33.66 19.82
C ARG A 175 -7.42 -33.05 18.73
N LYS A 176 -6.58 -33.86 18.04
CA LYS A 176 -5.71 -33.38 16.94
C LYS A 176 -6.54 -32.86 15.75
N SER A 177 -7.56 -33.61 15.36
CA SER A 177 -8.46 -33.22 14.26
C SER A 177 -9.24 -31.96 14.57
N THR A 178 -9.86 -31.87 15.74
CA THR A 178 -10.64 -30.73 16.20
C THR A 178 -9.77 -29.47 16.33
N THR A 179 -8.53 -29.60 16.82
CA THR A 179 -7.60 -28.47 16.91
C THR A 179 -7.25 -27.93 15.53
N SER A 180 -6.95 -28.79 14.56
CA SER A 180 -6.65 -28.40 13.17
C SER A 180 -7.85 -27.72 12.51
N LEU A 181 -9.04 -28.27 12.73
CA LEU A 181 -10.29 -27.74 12.20
C LEU A 181 -10.61 -26.36 12.80
N ALA A 182 -10.55 -26.24 14.14
CA ALA A 182 -10.80 -25.00 14.84
C ALA A 182 -9.86 -23.89 14.35
N LEU A 183 -8.57 -24.19 14.18
CA LEU A 183 -7.59 -23.25 13.66
C LEU A 183 -7.97 -22.78 12.24
N SER A 184 -8.34 -23.72 11.35
CA SER A 184 -8.73 -23.40 9.97
C SER A 184 -10.00 -22.54 9.91
N VAL A 185 -10.99 -22.82 10.78
CA VAL A 185 -12.21 -22.00 10.90
C VAL A 185 -11.91 -20.60 11.44
N ILE A 186 -11.04 -20.47 12.45
CA ILE A 186 -10.62 -19.17 12.98
C ILE A 186 -9.92 -18.35 11.89
N PHE A 187 -9.05 -18.97 11.08
CA PHE A 187 -8.43 -18.30 9.94
C PHE A 187 -9.44 -17.86 8.90
N LEU A 188 -10.44 -18.69 8.58
CA LEU A 188 -11.51 -18.33 7.65
C LEU A 188 -12.31 -17.13 8.16
N ILE A 189 -12.78 -17.19 9.42
CA ILE A 189 -13.54 -16.08 10.04
C ILE A 189 -12.71 -14.79 10.05
N SER A 190 -11.43 -14.88 10.44
CA SER A 190 -10.53 -13.73 10.47
C SER A 190 -10.33 -13.14 9.08
N THR A 191 -10.24 -13.98 8.05
CA THR A 191 -10.09 -13.53 6.66
C THR A 191 -11.37 -12.87 6.14
N ILE A 192 -12.54 -13.42 6.48
CA ILE A 192 -13.84 -12.80 6.15
C ILE A 192 -13.98 -11.44 6.83
N ALA A 193 -13.67 -11.34 8.13
CA ALA A 193 -13.69 -10.07 8.86
C ALA A 193 -12.75 -9.03 8.21
N PHE A 194 -11.55 -9.46 7.80
CA PHE A 194 -10.62 -8.59 7.08
C PHE A 194 -11.16 -8.16 5.71
N PHE A 195 -11.81 -9.04 4.97
CA PHE A 195 -12.45 -8.73 3.69
C PHE A 195 -13.57 -7.69 3.85
N LEU A 196 -14.40 -7.81 4.87
CA LEU A 196 -15.46 -6.84 5.17
C LEU A 196 -14.88 -5.44 5.50
N TYR A 197 -13.72 -5.40 6.15
CA TYR A 197 -13.03 -4.14 6.43
C TYR A 197 -12.29 -3.57 5.21
N ARG A 198 -11.68 -4.42 4.38
CA ARG A 198 -10.95 -4.04 3.16
C ARG A 198 -11.19 -5.05 2.05
N PRO A 199 -12.26 -4.89 1.27
CA PRO A 199 -12.54 -5.79 0.17
C PRO A 199 -11.43 -5.69 -0.89
N SER A 200 -10.88 -6.85 -1.25
CA SER A 200 -9.92 -7.00 -2.34
C SER A 200 -10.12 -8.35 -3.01
N TYR A 201 -9.81 -8.42 -4.30
CA TYR A 201 -9.93 -9.64 -5.09
C TYR A 201 -8.99 -10.74 -4.59
N LEU A 202 -7.80 -10.39 -4.12
CA LEU A 202 -6.86 -11.30 -3.49
C LEU A 202 -7.45 -11.97 -2.24
N VAL A 203 -8.04 -11.18 -1.34
CA VAL A 203 -8.64 -11.70 -0.10
C VAL A 203 -9.84 -12.57 -0.41
N PHE A 204 -10.67 -12.18 -1.39
CA PHE A 204 -11.80 -12.98 -1.84
C PHE A 204 -11.35 -14.35 -2.40
N SER A 205 -10.32 -14.38 -3.27
CA SER A 205 -9.75 -15.61 -3.81
C SER A 205 -9.23 -16.54 -2.71
N TYR A 206 -8.63 -15.96 -1.66
CA TYR A 206 -8.17 -16.73 -0.51
C TYR A 206 -9.32 -17.27 0.33
N ILE A 207 -10.41 -16.53 0.53
CA ILE A 207 -11.63 -17.01 1.22
C ILE A 207 -12.19 -18.23 0.48
N CYS A 208 -12.30 -18.17 -0.85
CA CYS A 208 -12.80 -19.30 -1.65
C CYS A 208 -11.94 -20.56 -1.45
N LEU A 209 -10.61 -20.40 -1.44
CA LEU A 209 -9.70 -21.51 -1.16
C LEU A 209 -9.85 -22.04 0.27
N GLN A 210 -9.98 -21.15 1.27
CA GLN A 210 -10.17 -21.54 2.67
C GLN A 210 -11.48 -22.31 2.91
N ILE A 211 -12.57 -21.93 2.26
CA ILE A 211 -13.85 -22.66 2.33
C ILE A 211 -13.66 -24.10 1.85
N VAL A 212 -12.97 -24.31 0.74
CA VAL A 212 -12.67 -25.64 0.20
C VAL A 212 -11.79 -26.46 1.14
N ILE A 213 -10.79 -25.83 1.76
CA ILE A 213 -9.91 -26.49 2.74
C ILE A 213 -10.69 -26.90 4.00
N VAL A 214 -11.49 -25.99 4.55
CA VAL A 214 -12.31 -26.25 5.74
C VAL A 214 -13.31 -27.37 5.46
N PHE A 215 -14.01 -27.35 4.32
CA PHE A 215 -14.90 -28.42 3.92
C PHE A 215 -14.17 -29.77 3.85
N SER A 216 -12.97 -29.82 3.23
CA SER A 216 -12.18 -31.03 3.11
C SER A 216 -11.75 -31.58 4.47
N LEU A 217 -11.46 -30.71 5.46
CA LEU A 217 -11.14 -31.11 6.83
C LEU A 217 -12.34 -31.67 7.56
N PHE A 218 -13.52 -31.03 7.43
CA PHE A 218 -14.77 -31.55 8.00
C PHE A 218 -15.15 -32.93 7.43
N TYR A 219 -14.98 -33.11 6.11
CA TYR A 219 -15.22 -34.37 5.45
C TYR A 219 -14.24 -35.44 5.90
N ALA A 220 -12.93 -35.13 5.94
CA ALA A 220 -11.90 -36.09 6.37
C ALA A 220 -12.05 -36.52 7.85
N ALA A 221 -12.60 -35.63 8.69
CA ALA A 221 -12.93 -35.92 10.08
C ALA A 221 -14.24 -36.72 10.25
N GLY A 222 -15.00 -37.00 9.18
CA GLY A 222 -16.29 -37.68 9.25
C GLY A 222 -17.44 -36.83 9.80
N LEU A 223 -17.19 -35.58 10.16
CA LEU A 223 -18.18 -34.69 10.80
C LEU A 223 -19.35 -34.32 9.89
N ILE A 224 -19.12 -34.24 8.58
CA ILE A 224 -20.19 -33.91 7.63
C ILE A 224 -21.20 -35.05 7.54
N THR A 225 -20.72 -36.28 7.40
CA THR A 225 -21.56 -37.46 7.24
C THR A 225 -22.26 -37.88 8.51
N SER A 226 -21.72 -37.56 9.70
CA SER A 226 -22.32 -37.86 10.99
C SER A 226 -23.37 -36.85 11.44
N HIS A 227 -23.34 -35.60 10.95
CA HIS A 227 -24.23 -34.52 11.43
C HIS A 227 -25.18 -33.98 10.35
N ILE A 228 -24.96 -34.30 9.07
CA ILE A 228 -25.81 -33.83 7.97
C ILE A 228 -26.63 -35.01 7.41
N ASP A 229 -27.88 -35.11 7.84
CA ASP A 229 -28.80 -36.14 7.37
C ASP A 229 -29.54 -35.80 6.07
N PHE A 230 -29.41 -34.54 5.59
CA PHE A 230 -30.13 -34.07 4.41
C PHE A 230 -29.61 -34.67 3.09
N PHE A 231 -28.34 -35.00 3.03
CA PHE A 231 -27.71 -35.67 1.89
C PHE A 231 -27.32 -37.09 2.22
N SER A 232 -27.40 -37.98 1.21
CA SER A 232 -26.86 -39.34 1.40
C SER A 232 -25.34 -39.31 1.53
N PRO A 233 -24.72 -40.26 2.25
CA PRO A 233 -23.26 -40.36 2.34
C PRO A 233 -22.56 -40.41 0.98
N GLU A 234 -23.17 -41.06 -0.01
CA GLU A 234 -22.68 -41.13 -1.38
C GLU A 234 -22.69 -39.78 -2.08
N GLN A 235 -23.75 -38.95 -1.87
CA GLN A 235 -23.83 -37.59 -2.41
C GLN A 235 -22.76 -36.68 -1.79
N ILE A 236 -22.56 -36.74 -0.47
CA ILE A 236 -21.53 -36.00 0.24
C ILE A 236 -20.14 -36.37 -0.30
N LYS A 237 -19.90 -37.66 -0.52
CA LYS A 237 -18.65 -38.14 -1.08
C LYS A 237 -18.42 -37.64 -2.51
N THR A 238 -19.41 -37.77 -3.38
CA THR A 238 -19.34 -37.28 -4.76
C THR A 238 -19.05 -35.78 -4.77
N PHE A 239 -19.70 -35.02 -3.88
CA PHE A 239 -19.42 -33.61 -3.72
C PHE A 239 -17.97 -33.35 -3.28
N SER A 240 -17.40 -34.19 -2.40
CA SER A 240 -16.00 -34.06 -1.99
C SER A 240 -15.01 -34.20 -3.16
N TYR A 241 -15.31 -35.00 -4.16
CA TYR A 241 -14.50 -35.11 -5.38
C TYR A 241 -14.53 -33.83 -6.21
N TYR A 242 -15.72 -33.22 -6.39
CA TYR A 242 -15.82 -31.90 -7.07
C TYR A 242 -15.03 -30.83 -6.34
N VAL A 243 -15.13 -30.79 -5.01
CA VAL A 243 -14.37 -29.87 -4.16
C VAL A 243 -12.86 -30.08 -4.31
N ALA A 244 -12.42 -31.33 -4.41
CA ALA A 244 -11.03 -31.67 -4.64
C ALA A 244 -10.53 -31.13 -6.01
N CYS A 245 -11.29 -31.34 -7.08
CA CYS A 245 -10.95 -30.84 -8.43
C CYS A 245 -10.89 -29.32 -8.48
N MET A 246 -11.78 -28.62 -7.78
CA MET A 246 -11.78 -27.13 -7.76
C MET A 246 -10.55 -26.53 -7.08
N ARG A 247 -9.86 -27.26 -6.23
CA ARG A 247 -8.70 -26.74 -5.47
C ARG A 247 -7.60 -26.21 -6.37
N ALA A 248 -7.31 -26.88 -7.49
CA ALA A 248 -6.26 -26.48 -8.42
C ALA A 248 -6.52 -25.10 -9.05
N ILE A 249 -7.77 -24.86 -9.48
CA ILE A 249 -8.17 -23.59 -10.09
C ILE A 249 -8.19 -22.46 -9.05
N LEU A 250 -8.59 -22.74 -7.80
CA LEU A 250 -8.60 -21.74 -6.74
C LEU A 250 -7.19 -21.33 -6.32
N ILE A 251 -6.23 -22.24 -6.29
CA ILE A 251 -4.81 -21.92 -6.07
C ILE A 251 -4.26 -21.09 -7.23
N ALA A 252 -4.56 -21.47 -8.48
CA ALA A 252 -4.16 -20.70 -9.65
C ALA A 252 -4.72 -19.27 -9.60
N GLN A 253 -6.00 -19.14 -9.23
CA GLN A 253 -6.70 -17.88 -9.07
C GLN A 253 -6.09 -17.00 -7.97
N LEU A 254 -5.72 -17.59 -6.82
CA LEU A 254 -5.07 -16.88 -5.73
C LEU A 254 -3.71 -16.32 -6.17
N VAL A 255 -2.90 -17.14 -6.83
CA VAL A 255 -1.58 -16.69 -7.32
C VAL A 255 -1.71 -15.67 -8.45
N TYR A 256 -2.68 -15.84 -9.34
CA TYR A 256 -2.99 -14.83 -10.36
C TYR A 256 -3.33 -13.48 -9.71
N SER A 257 -4.24 -13.45 -8.73
CA SER A 257 -4.63 -12.21 -8.05
C SER A 257 -3.46 -11.54 -7.29
N LEU A 258 -2.47 -12.32 -6.89
CA LEU A 258 -1.23 -11.81 -6.29
C LEU A 258 -0.30 -11.19 -7.33
N LEU A 259 -0.23 -11.79 -8.52
CA LEU A 259 0.66 -11.38 -9.60
C LEU A 259 0.02 -10.37 -10.58
N GLU A 260 -1.25 -10.03 -10.41
CA GLU A 260 -2.01 -9.14 -11.31
C GLU A 260 -1.39 -7.75 -11.47
N SER A 261 -0.73 -7.25 -10.40
CA SER A 261 -0.05 -5.95 -10.41
C SER A 261 1.27 -5.94 -11.22
N TYR A 262 1.69 -7.09 -11.77
CA TYR A 262 2.92 -7.24 -12.55
C TYR A 262 2.67 -7.49 -14.03
N GLU A 263 3.64 -7.10 -14.87
CA GLU A 263 3.62 -7.45 -16.28
C GLU A 263 3.95 -8.93 -16.48
N LEU A 264 2.91 -9.74 -16.59
CA LEU A 264 3.04 -11.19 -16.84
C LEU A 264 3.16 -11.49 -18.32
N SER A 265 3.87 -12.59 -18.64
CA SER A 265 4.03 -13.03 -20.04
C SER A 265 2.71 -13.57 -20.62
N LYS A 266 2.49 -13.37 -21.93
CA LYS A 266 1.35 -13.98 -22.63
C LYS A 266 1.33 -15.52 -22.50
N GLY A 267 2.51 -16.13 -22.35
CA GLY A 267 2.65 -17.57 -22.12
C GLY A 267 2.04 -18.00 -20.80
N TYR A 268 2.23 -17.23 -19.73
CA TYR A 268 1.63 -17.51 -18.42
C TYR A 268 0.11 -17.55 -18.47
N PHE A 269 -0.53 -16.59 -19.13
CA PHE A 269 -1.98 -16.57 -19.30
C PHE A 269 -2.50 -17.79 -20.09
N ARG A 270 -1.80 -18.18 -21.16
CA ARG A 270 -2.17 -19.38 -21.91
C ARG A 270 -2.13 -20.66 -21.06
N LEU A 271 -1.13 -20.77 -20.18
CA LEU A 271 -1.02 -21.89 -19.25
C LEU A 271 -2.13 -21.89 -18.21
N LEU A 272 -2.52 -20.71 -17.67
CA LEU A 272 -3.67 -20.59 -16.76
C LEU A 272 -4.99 -21.00 -17.42
N TYR A 273 -5.24 -20.57 -18.67
CA TYR A 273 -6.42 -21.00 -19.41
C TYR A 273 -6.42 -22.52 -19.63
N LEU A 274 -5.24 -23.10 -19.93
CA LEU A 274 -5.09 -24.55 -20.07
C LEU A 274 -5.40 -25.28 -18.75
N ILE A 275 -4.94 -24.79 -17.63
CA ILE A 275 -5.29 -25.35 -16.30
C ILE A 275 -6.80 -25.29 -16.07
N GLY A 276 -7.44 -24.16 -16.35
CA GLY A 276 -8.90 -24.04 -16.27
C GLY A 276 -9.63 -25.04 -17.16
N PHE A 277 -9.20 -25.19 -18.41
CA PHE A 277 -9.78 -26.14 -19.37
C PHE A 277 -9.61 -27.60 -18.91
N LEU A 278 -8.39 -27.97 -18.47
CA LEU A 278 -8.12 -29.31 -17.95
C LEU A 278 -8.95 -29.62 -16.69
N THR A 279 -9.13 -28.64 -15.80
CA THR A 279 -9.98 -28.80 -14.60
C THR A 279 -11.45 -29.00 -14.97
N VAL A 280 -11.96 -28.34 -16.00
CA VAL A 280 -13.33 -28.58 -16.47
C VAL A 280 -13.49 -29.99 -17.01
N ILE A 281 -12.52 -30.49 -17.80
CA ILE A 281 -12.53 -31.89 -18.26
C ILE A 281 -12.51 -32.85 -17.08
N ASP A 282 -11.65 -32.59 -16.09
CA ASP A 282 -11.51 -33.41 -14.90
C ASP A 282 -12.83 -33.52 -14.11
N ILE A 283 -13.52 -32.40 -13.92
CA ILE A 283 -14.84 -32.31 -13.29
C ILE A 283 -15.89 -33.16 -14.07
N LEU A 284 -15.82 -33.15 -15.40
CA LEU A 284 -16.76 -33.91 -16.24
C LEU A 284 -16.53 -35.44 -16.22
N LEU A 285 -15.34 -35.90 -15.82
CA LEU A 285 -15.05 -37.33 -15.67
C LEU A 285 -15.84 -37.98 -14.49
N ILE A 286 -16.16 -37.16 -13.46
CA ILE A 286 -16.87 -37.67 -12.25
C ILE A 286 -18.28 -38.20 -12.58
N PRO A 287 -19.19 -37.44 -13.23
CA PRO A 287 -20.52 -37.92 -13.56
C PRO A 287 -20.50 -39.00 -14.64
N LEU A 288 -19.41 -39.14 -15.39
CA LEU A 288 -19.22 -40.23 -16.36
C LEU A 288 -18.78 -41.55 -15.69
N GLY A 289 -18.56 -41.56 -14.37
CA GLY A 289 -18.13 -42.73 -13.62
C GLY A 289 -16.61 -42.97 -13.57
N TYR A 290 -15.80 -42.12 -14.20
CA TYR A 290 -14.35 -42.28 -14.25
C TYR A 290 -13.64 -41.56 -13.06
N ILE A 291 -14.14 -41.81 -11.84
CA ILE A 291 -13.69 -41.11 -10.62
C ILE A 291 -12.19 -41.29 -10.37
N ASN A 292 -11.66 -42.51 -10.47
CA ASN A 292 -10.24 -42.80 -10.27
C ASN A 292 -9.36 -42.11 -11.30
N LEU A 293 -9.81 -42.01 -12.53
CA LEU A 293 -9.10 -41.29 -13.58
C LEU A 293 -9.09 -39.79 -13.28
N ALA A 294 -10.22 -39.20 -12.86
CA ALA A 294 -10.33 -37.82 -12.45
C ALA A 294 -9.34 -37.50 -11.32
N LEU A 295 -9.29 -38.30 -10.27
CA LEU A 295 -8.38 -38.08 -9.15
C LEU A 295 -6.88 -38.18 -9.54
N LYS A 296 -6.54 -39.09 -10.48
CA LYS A 296 -5.17 -39.18 -11.05
C LYS A 296 -4.83 -37.95 -11.91
N VAL A 297 -5.75 -37.53 -12.77
CA VAL A 297 -5.59 -36.32 -13.63
C VAL A 297 -5.46 -35.07 -12.78
N GLN A 298 -6.26 -34.95 -11.73
CA GLN A 298 -6.15 -33.83 -10.77
C GLN A 298 -4.75 -33.67 -10.17
N LEU A 299 -4.11 -34.80 -9.80
CA LEU A 299 -2.74 -34.77 -9.30
C LEU A 299 -1.77 -34.15 -10.32
N GLY A 300 -1.92 -34.53 -11.59
CA GLY A 300 -1.18 -33.97 -12.71
C GLY A 300 -1.46 -32.46 -12.91
N ILE A 301 -2.72 -32.04 -12.80
CA ILE A 301 -3.13 -30.64 -12.89
C ILE A 301 -2.51 -29.81 -11.75
N HIS A 302 -2.48 -30.33 -10.53
CA HIS A 302 -1.82 -29.66 -9.42
C HIS A 302 -0.31 -29.46 -9.64
N LEU A 303 0.39 -30.49 -10.11
CA LEU A 303 1.82 -30.39 -10.44
C LEU A 303 2.04 -29.36 -11.56
N PHE A 304 1.24 -29.43 -12.61
CA PHE A 304 1.32 -28.49 -13.74
C PHE A 304 1.04 -27.04 -13.28
N ASN A 305 0.09 -26.84 -12.36
CA ASN A 305 -0.20 -25.54 -11.78
C ASN A 305 1.02 -24.97 -11.04
N VAL A 306 1.69 -25.77 -10.19
CA VAL A 306 2.89 -25.33 -9.48
C VAL A 306 4.00 -24.94 -10.45
N LEU A 307 4.23 -25.73 -11.50
CA LEU A 307 5.22 -25.42 -12.53
C LEU A 307 4.85 -24.13 -13.30
N THR A 308 3.57 -23.92 -13.57
CA THR A 308 3.07 -22.67 -14.19
C THR A 308 3.31 -21.45 -13.29
N GLN A 309 3.13 -21.60 -11.97
CA GLN A 309 3.43 -20.52 -11.02
C GLN A 309 4.92 -20.16 -11.02
N ILE A 310 5.80 -21.17 -10.99
CA ILE A 310 7.25 -20.98 -11.08
C ILE A 310 7.59 -20.26 -12.39
N TYR A 311 7.03 -20.71 -13.52
CA TYR A 311 7.22 -20.05 -14.81
C TYR A 311 6.77 -18.57 -14.79
N GLY A 312 5.61 -18.26 -14.20
CA GLY A 312 5.11 -16.89 -14.05
C GLY A 312 6.04 -16.01 -13.24
N LEU A 313 6.60 -16.53 -12.13
CA LEU A 313 7.56 -15.82 -11.30
C LEU A 313 8.90 -15.55 -12.02
N PHE A 314 9.34 -16.44 -12.90
CA PHE A 314 10.58 -16.23 -13.66
C PHE A 314 10.40 -15.28 -14.85
N THR A 315 9.26 -15.33 -15.55
CA THR A 315 9.03 -14.55 -16.77
C THR A 315 8.36 -13.20 -16.51
N GLY A 316 7.71 -13.03 -15.35
CA GLY A 316 7.08 -11.77 -14.96
C GLY A 316 8.09 -10.70 -14.55
N LYS A 317 7.83 -9.45 -14.94
CA LYS A 317 8.62 -8.29 -14.53
C LYS A 317 8.18 -7.84 -13.13
N ILE A 318 8.68 -8.50 -12.11
CA ILE A 318 8.38 -8.18 -10.72
C ILE A 318 9.32 -7.07 -10.25
N LYS A 319 8.77 -5.90 -9.93
CA LYS A 319 9.50 -4.68 -9.55
C LYS A 319 10.37 -4.88 -8.30
N HIS A 320 9.94 -5.75 -7.37
CA HIS A 320 10.62 -5.96 -6.09
C HIS A 320 11.21 -7.37 -5.98
N GLN A 321 12.51 -7.48 -6.12
CA GLN A 321 13.23 -8.76 -6.09
C GLN A 321 13.00 -9.57 -4.79
N ASN A 322 12.88 -8.90 -3.64
CA ASN A 322 12.63 -9.57 -2.35
C ASN A 322 11.27 -10.28 -2.32
N ILE A 323 10.25 -9.69 -2.94
CA ILE A 323 8.91 -10.29 -3.02
C ILE A 323 8.95 -11.49 -3.96
N LYS A 324 9.60 -11.34 -5.12
CA LYS A 324 9.81 -12.45 -6.05
C LYS A 324 10.48 -13.65 -5.37
N ASN A 325 11.56 -13.40 -4.62
CA ASN A 325 12.27 -14.45 -3.89
C ASN A 325 11.38 -15.11 -2.83
N LEU A 326 10.59 -14.33 -2.08
CA LEU A 326 9.68 -14.84 -1.07
C LEU A 326 8.58 -15.72 -1.69
N LEU A 327 7.98 -15.29 -2.80
CA LEU A 327 6.99 -16.07 -3.55
C LEU A 327 7.58 -17.35 -4.13
N LEU A 328 8.81 -17.28 -4.66
CA LEU A 328 9.52 -18.45 -5.16
C LEU A 328 9.76 -19.47 -4.04
N VAL A 329 10.25 -19.03 -2.88
CA VAL A 329 10.45 -19.90 -1.71
C VAL A 329 9.12 -20.53 -1.27
N ALA A 330 8.05 -19.75 -1.17
CA ALA A 330 6.72 -20.26 -0.81
C ALA A 330 6.22 -21.34 -1.80
N THR A 331 6.40 -21.10 -3.10
CA THR A 331 6.00 -22.05 -4.16
C THR A 331 6.86 -23.32 -4.13
N LEU A 332 8.17 -23.20 -3.86
CA LEU A 332 9.07 -24.35 -3.71
C LEU A 332 8.73 -25.18 -2.47
N VAL A 333 8.43 -24.52 -1.34
CA VAL A 333 7.96 -25.21 -0.13
C VAL A 333 6.66 -25.96 -0.42
N TYR A 334 5.71 -25.32 -1.11
CA TYR A 334 4.49 -25.99 -1.53
C TYR A 334 4.76 -27.21 -2.43
N LEU A 335 5.67 -27.10 -3.40
CA LEU A 335 6.06 -28.20 -4.28
C LEU A 335 6.65 -29.36 -3.48
N VAL A 336 7.58 -29.10 -2.57
CA VAL A 336 8.20 -30.14 -1.72
C VAL A 336 7.14 -30.86 -0.89
N LEU A 337 6.24 -30.11 -0.25
CA LEU A 337 5.18 -30.68 0.57
C LEU A 337 4.17 -31.47 -0.26
N PHE A 338 3.87 -31.01 -1.48
CA PHE A 338 3.02 -31.72 -2.42
C PHE A 338 3.65 -33.04 -2.89
N LEU A 339 4.94 -33.04 -3.24
CA LEU A 339 5.69 -34.25 -3.63
C LEU A 339 5.80 -35.24 -2.47
N LEU A 340 6.00 -34.78 -1.25
CA LEU A 340 5.95 -35.63 -0.06
C LEU A 340 4.58 -36.26 0.11
N GLY A 341 3.49 -35.54 -0.12
CA GLY A 341 2.14 -36.05 -0.11
C GLY A 341 1.94 -37.17 -1.14
N ILE A 342 2.35 -36.96 -2.38
CA ILE A 342 2.31 -37.97 -3.46
C ILE A 342 3.14 -39.20 -3.08
N SER A 343 4.37 -38.99 -2.62
CA SER A 343 5.28 -40.06 -2.21
C SER A 343 4.63 -40.97 -1.13
N ASN A 344 3.90 -40.38 -0.18
CA ASN A 344 3.15 -41.12 0.83
C ASN A 344 1.99 -41.94 0.24
N ILE A 345 1.24 -41.40 -0.73
CA ILE A 345 0.13 -42.07 -1.40
C ILE A 345 0.61 -43.35 -2.11
N PHE A 346 1.78 -43.31 -2.73
CA PHE A 346 2.33 -44.42 -3.52
C PHE A 346 3.38 -45.26 -2.78
N ALA A 347 3.49 -45.13 -1.46
CA ALA A 347 4.46 -45.87 -0.63
C ALA A 347 5.93 -45.65 -1.02
N LEU A 348 6.25 -44.52 -1.64
CA LEU A 348 7.63 -44.16 -2.06
C LEU A 348 8.45 -43.51 -0.94
N SER A 349 7.81 -43.14 0.20
CA SER A 349 8.46 -42.43 1.29
C SER A 349 8.88 -43.37 2.42
N ILE A 350 10.05 -43.05 3.00
CA ILE A 350 10.60 -43.73 4.20
C ILE A 350 9.86 -43.28 5.47
N ILE A 351 9.11 -42.16 5.40
CA ILE A 351 8.42 -41.57 6.55
C ILE A 351 7.00 -42.13 6.60
N SER A 352 6.79 -43.13 7.47
CA SER A 352 5.45 -43.67 7.77
C SER A 352 4.77 -42.75 8.81
N ALA A 353 3.91 -41.85 8.36
CA ALA A 353 3.09 -41.07 9.26
C ALA A 353 1.70 -40.87 8.65
N PRO A 354 0.71 -41.70 8.98
CA PRO A 354 -0.65 -41.63 8.45
C PRO A 354 -1.31 -40.26 8.68
N PHE A 355 -1.05 -39.69 9.85
CA PHE A 355 -1.49 -38.34 10.23
C PHE A 355 -0.95 -37.25 9.30
N VAL A 356 0.32 -37.37 8.87
CA VAL A 356 0.97 -36.38 8.02
C VAL A 356 0.28 -36.30 6.65
N VAL A 357 -0.15 -37.40 6.06
CA VAL A 357 -0.76 -37.40 4.71
C VAL A 357 -2.12 -36.72 4.71
N GLN A 358 -2.97 -37.06 5.68
CA GLN A 358 -4.37 -36.60 5.71
C GLN A 358 -4.51 -35.13 6.12
N TYR A 359 -3.79 -34.71 7.17
CA TYR A 359 -3.88 -33.35 7.71
C TYR A 359 -2.85 -32.39 7.12
N PHE A 360 -1.70 -32.92 6.73
CA PHE A 360 -0.60 -32.12 6.23
C PHE A 360 -0.90 -31.44 4.88
N SER A 361 -1.57 -32.13 3.97
CA SER A 361 -2.03 -31.58 2.69
C SER A 361 -2.97 -30.37 2.90
N ASN A 362 -3.87 -30.46 3.87
CA ASN A 362 -4.84 -29.41 4.17
C ASN A 362 -4.21 -28.24 4.96
N LEU A 363 -3.38 -28.56 5.97
CA LEU A 363 -2.61 -27.57 6.71
C LEU A 363 -1.61 -26.83 5.82
N ASN A 364 -1.00 -27.53 4.87
CA ASN A 364 -0.13 -26.93 3.87
C ASN A 364 -0.89 -25.90 3.02
N GLY A 365 -2.09 -26.22 2.53
CA GLY A 365 -2.94 -25.28 1.80
C GLY A 365 -3.25 -24.02 2.62
N THR A 366 -3.58 -24.18 3.90
CA THR A 366 -3.84 -23.08 4.83
C THR A 366 -2.57 -22.26 5.07
N PHE A 367 -1.44 -22.90 5.34
CA PHE A 367 -0.15 -22.24 5.62
C PHE A 367 0.35 -21.44 4.42
N VAL A 368 0.46 -22.10 3.26
CA VAL A 368 0.95 -21.44 2.03
C VAL A 368 -0.01 -20.35 1.58
N GLY A 369 -1.31 -20.59 1.63
CA GLY A 369 -2.32 -19.58 1.32
C GLY A 369 -2.24 -18.36 2.25
N THR A 370 -2.05 -18.57 3.55
CA THR A 370 -1.85 -17.48 4.52
C THR A 370 -0.56 -16.71 4.23
N LEU A 371 0.54 -17.40 3.91
CA LEU A 371 1.80 -16.77 3.55
C LEU A 371 1.63 -15.90 2.28
N LEU A 372 0.98 -16.43 1.25
CA LEU A 372 0.68 -15.71 0.02
C LEU A 372 -0.20 -14.47 0.28
N LEU A 373 -1.20 -14.59 1.15
CA LEU A 373 -2.04 -13.47 1.56
C LEU A 373 -1.24 -12.37 2.25
N ILE A 374 -0.37 -12.73 3.20
CA ILE A 374 0.50 -11.78 3.92
C ILE A 374 1.42 -11.05 2.93
N VAL A 375 2.02 -11.78 2.00
CA VAL A 375 2.87 -11.20 0.95
C VAL A 375 2.08 -10.24 0.08
N GLY A 376 0.88 -10.61 -0.35
CA GLY A 376 0.02 -9.75 -1.16
C GLY A 376 -0.41 -8.47 -0.46
N ILE A 377 -0.77 -8.57 0.83
CA ILE A 377 -1.11 -7.38 1.64
C ILE A 377 0.10 -6.45 1.81
N TYR A 378 1.27 -7.03 2.08
CA TYR A 378 2.51 -6.25 2.20
C TYR A 378 2.83 -5.52 0.90
N GLU A 379 2.70 -6.19 -0.23
CA GLU A 379 2.93 -5.63 -1.55
C GLU A 379 1.94 -4.52 -1.90
N ALA A 380 0.65 -4.75 -1.68
CA ALA A 380 -0.39 -3.75 -1.90
C ALA A 380 -0.15 -2.47 -1.08
N ARG A 381 0.32 -2.61 0.17
CA ARG A 381 0.71 -1.46 1.00
C ARG A 381 1.92 -0.71 0.43
N ARG A 382 2.91 -1.44 -0.04
CA ARG A 382 4.14 -0.86 -0.58
C ARG A 382 3.88 -0.12 -1.89
N THR A 383 3.11 -0.72 -2.80
CA THR A 383 2.71 -0.08 -4.07
C THR A 383 1.94 1.21 -3.82
N LYS A 384 1.03 1.20 -2.82
CA LYS A 384 0.29 2.39 -2.43
C LYS A 384 1.22 3.48 -1.92
N LEU A 385 2.20 3.15 -1.09
CA LEU A 385 3.18 4.11 -0.57
C LEU A 385 4.04 4.70 -1.70
N ASP A 386 4.48 3.86 -2.65
CA ASP A 386 5.28 4.30 -3.81
C ASP A 386 4.47 5.26 -4.70
N THR A 387 3.16 4.99 -4.92
CA THR A 387 2.28 5.89 -5.68
C THR A 387 1.99 7.20 -4.96
N GLU A 388 1.83 7.19 -3.63
CA GLU A 388 1.67 8.40 -2.82
C GLU A 388 2.92 9.29 -2.89
N LEU A 389 4.13 8.70 -2.79
CA LEU A 389 5.40 9.42 -2.93
C LEU A 389 5.59 10.01 -4.33
N GLU A 390 5.19 9.30 -5.38
CA GLU A 390 5.26 9.79 -6.76
C GLU A 390 4.28 10.95 -6.98
N LEU A 391 3.06 10.84 -6.44
CA LEU A 391 2.07 11.92 -6.48
C LEU A 391 2.57 13.19 -5.77
N GLU A 392 3.23 13.02 -4.61
CA GLU A 392 3.81 14.14 -3.86
C GLU A 392 4.92 14.84 -4.67
N LYS A 393 5.81 14.07 -5.30
CA LYS A 393 6.83 14.63 -6.20
C LYS A 393 6.22 15.42 -7.36
N LEU A 394 5.16 14.88 -7.99
CA LEU A 394 4.46 15.57 -9.08
C LEU A 394 3.81 16.88 -8.60
N LYS A 395 3.26 16.92 -7.39
CA LYS A 395 2.72 18.14 -6.80
C LYS A 395 3.81 19.19 -6.59
N VAL A 396 4.97 18.80 -6.09
CA VAL A 396 6.12 19.73 -5.91
C VAL A 396 6.54 20.33 -7.26
N ILE A 397 6.73 19.49 -8.29
CA ILE A 397 7.09 19.94 -9.65
C ILE A 397 6.02 20.86 -10.23
N SER A 398 4.75 20.54 -10.06
CA SER A 398 3.64 21.38 -10.53
C SER A 398 3.61 22.75 -9.86
N ASN A 399 3.87 22.82 -8.54
CA ASN A 399 3.93 24.08 -7.80
C ASN A 399 5.13 24.93 -8.24
N GLU A 400 6.29 24.30 -8.45
CA GLU A 400 7.47 25.00 -8.97
C GLU A 400 7.24 25.56 -10.37
N SER A 401 6.57 24.80 -11.24
CA SER A 401 6.19 25.27 -12.58
C SER A 401 5.25 26.47 -12.53
N LYS A 402 4.24 26.47 -11.64
CA LYS A 402 3.34 27.61 -11.45
C LYS A 402 4.08 28.85 -10.98
N LEU A 403 4.97 28.69 -10.00
CA LEU A 403 5.78 29.80 -9.50
C LEU A 403 6.67 30.39 -10.59
N ASN A 404 7.25 29.57 -11.44
CA ASN A 404 8.04 30.03 -12.58
C ASN A 404 7.18 30.77 -13.63
N GLU A 405 5.96 30.29 -13.88
CA GLU A 405 5.02 30.96 -14.78
C GLU A 405 4.62 32.35 -14.24
N GLU A 406 4.35 32.47 -12.95
CA GLU A 406 4.06 33.77 -12.30
C GLU A 406 5.24 34.73 -12.44
N ARG A 407 6.46 34.29 -12.18
CA ARG A 407 7.69 35.10 -12.36
C ARG A 407 7.88 35.56 -13.81
N LEU A 408 7.58 34.69 -14.79
CA LEU A 408 7.67 35.03 -16.20
C LEU A 408 6.62 36.11 -16.58
N ARG A 409 5.39 35.98 -16.06
CA ARG A 409 4.32 36.97 -16.27
C ARG A 409 4.68 38.32 -15.68
N GLU A 410 5.24 38.38 -14.47
CA GLU A 410 5.70 39.60 -13.84
C GLU A 410 6.81 40.28 -14.68
N ARG A 411 7.79 39.50 -15.18
CA ARG A 411 8.84 40.00 -16.06
C ARG A 411 8.28 40.54 -17.39
N SER A 412 7.31 39.84 -17.99
CA SER A 412 6.68 40.33 -19.22
C SER A 412 5.95 41.65 -19.00
N THR A 413 5.19 41.77 -17.92
CA THR A 413 4.49 43.00 -17.55
C THR A 413 5.46 44.16 -17.35
N LEU A 414 6.61 43.91 -16.71
CA LEU A 414 7.66 44.93 -16.54
C LEU A 414 8.20 45.42 -17.89
N ILE A 415 8.51 44.49 -18.81
CA ILE A 415 9.03 44.82 -20.13
C ILE A 415 8.02 45.67 -20.93
N ASP A 416 6.74 45.29 -20.89
CA ASP A 416 5.68 46.00 -21.59
C ASP A 416 5.53 47.44 -21.07
N LEU A 417 5.52 47.62 -19.75
CA LEU A 417 5.48 48.97 -19.10
C LEU A 417 6.71 49.81 -19.42
N LEU A 418 7.90 49.20 -19.35
CA LEU A 418 9.15 49.87 -19.72
C LEU A 418 9.13 50.36 -21.15
N THR A 419 8.70 49.47 -22.06
CA THR A 419 8.63 49.82 -23.49
C THR A 419 7.70 50.99 -23.71
N HIS A 420 6.52 50.99 -23.08
CA HIS A 420 5.56 52.08 -23.17
C HIS A 420 6.10 53.40 -22.61
N GLU A 421 6.70 53.41 -21.42
CA GLU A 421 7.22 54.61 -20.75
C GLU A 421 8.49 55.14 -21.39
N LEU A 422 9.29 54.31 -22.11
CA LEU A 422 10.44 54.78 -22.89
C LEU A 422 10.03 55.33 -24.26
N MET A 423 8.98 54.77 -24.90
CA MET A 423 8.48 55.25 -26.19
C MET A 423 7.88 56.66 -26.09
N ASN A 424 7.28 57.02 -24.94
CA ASN A 424 6.69 58.33 -24.75
C ASN A 424 7.72 59.47 -24.83
N PRO A 425 8.86 59.51 -24.06
CA PRO A 425 9.89 60.55 -24.19
C PRO A 425 10.60 60.50 -25.53
N LEU A 426 10.81 59.30 -26.12
CA LEU A 426 11.34 59.16 -27.47
C LEU A 426 10.46 59.84 -28.53
N GLY A 427 9.13 59.65 -28.41
CA GLY A 427 8.16 60.34 -29.26
C GLY A 427 8.21 61.85 -29.12
N ALA A 428 8.31 62.35 -27.88
CA ALA A 428 8.46 63.79 -27.60
C ALA A 428 9.77 64.39 -28.15
N MET A 429 10.89 63.64 -28.03
CA MET A 429 12.17 64.04 -28.63
C MET A 429 12.09 64.08 -30.15
N LYS A 430 11.53 63.03 -30.79
CA LYS A 430 11.35 62.95 -32.23
C LYS A 430 10.51 64.13 -32.75
N PHE A 431 9.42 64.46 -32.04
CA PHE A 431 8.57 65.57 -32.40
C PHE A 431 9.31 66.91 -32.24
N SER A 432 10.07 67.11 -31.14
CA SER A 432 10.86 68.30 -30.90
C SER A 432 11.97 68.47 -31.96
N LEU A 433 12.64 67.38 -32.34
CA LEU A 433 13.67 67.37 -33.39
C LEU A 433 13.07 67.68 -34.77
N ALA A 434 11.93 67.08 -35.13
CA ALA A 434 11.24 67.37 -36.37
C ALA A 434 10.76 68.82 -36.46
N SER A 435 10.41 69.46 -35.31
CA SER A 435 10.03 70.87 -35.23
C SER A 435 11.23 71.83 -35.32
N LEU A 436 12.43 71.40 -34.94
CA LEU A 436 13.69 72.18 -35.09
C LEU A 436 14.13 72.23 -36.56
N GLN A 437 13.79 71.29 -37.39
CA GLN A 437 14.09 71.25 -38.82
C GLN A 437 13.25 72.24 -39.64
N ARG A 438 12.20 72.82 -39.08
CA ARG A 438 11.41 73.87 -39.71
C ARG A 438 12.02 75.27 -39.43
N PRO A 439 12.26 76.10 -40.43
CA PRO A 439 12.85 77.44 -40.24
C PRO A 439 11.86 78.28 -39.44
N THR A 440 12.25 78.63 -38.23
CA THR A 440 11.56 79.58 -37.33
C THR A 440 12.56 80.64 -36.89
N SER A 441 12.18 81.91 -37.00
CA SER A 441 13.01 83.09 -36.75
C SER A 441 13.06 83.48 -35.27
N GLU A 442 12.64 82.64 -34.32
CA GLU A 442 12.67 83.00 -32.90
C GLU A 442 13.59 82.05 -32.12
N GLU A 443 14.65 82.64 -31.59
CA GLU A 443 15.67 81.98 -30.77
C GLU A 443 15.09 81.37 -29.49
N GLU A 444 14.07 82.01 -28.90
CA GLU A 444 13.34 81.51 -27.71
C GLU A 444 12.59 80.16 -27.93
N THR A 445 12.02 80.01 -29.12
CA THR A 445 11.32 78.71 -29.47
C THR A 445 12.29 77.59 -29.67
N THR A 446 13.51 77.83 -30.12
CA THR A 446 14.60 76.87 -30.29
C THR A 446 15.13 76.37 -28.94
N LEU A 447 15.37 77.30 -28.00
CA LEU A 447 15.78 76.98 -26.62
C LEU A 447 14.71 76.12 -25.89
N LYS A 448 13.42 76.45 -26.02
CA LYS A 448 12.31 75.65 -25.43
C LYS A 448 12.24 74.22 -26.02
N ARG A 449 12.56 74.06 -27.30
CA ARG A 449 12.58 72.72 -27.96
C ARG A 449 13.77 71.91 -27.52
N LEU A 450 14.95 72.48 -27.37
CA LEU A 450 16.16 71.86 -26.84
C LEU A 450 15.94 71.40 -25.38
N GLY A 451 15.37 72.29 -24.53
CA GLY A 451 15.05 71.99 -23.15
C GLY A 451 14.02 70.78 -23.01
N ARG A 452 13.09 70.64 -23.98
CA ARG A 452 12.20 69.44 -24.02
C ARG A 452 12.96 68.18 -24.38
N ILE A 453 13.94 68.21 -25.26
CA ILE A 453 14.78 67.06 -25.58
C ILE A 453 15.60 66.65 -24.38
N GLU A 454 16.28 67.66 -23.73
CA GLU A 454 17.08 67.45 -22.52
C GLU A 454 16.23 66.80 -21.39
N SER A 455 15.07 67.39 -21.09
CA SER A 455 14.15 66.81 -20.09
C SER A 455 13.64 65.43 -20.43
N SER A 456 13.52 65.11 -21.72
CA SER A 456 13.12 63.75 -22.16
C SER A 456 14.26 62.73 -21.99
N VAL A 457 15.53 63.16 -22.25
CA VAL A 457 16.72 62.33 -21.99
C VAL A 457 16.89 62.05 -20.51
N ASP A 458 16.76 63.05 -19.66
CA ASP A 458 16.88 62.92 -18.20
C ASP A 458 15.79 62.01 -17.65
N ARG A 459 14.59 62.11 -18.20
CA ARG A 459 13.49 61.22 -17.84
C ARG A 459 13.77 59.78 -18.19
N MET A 460 14.31 59.47 -19.36
CA MET A 460 14.69 58.09 -19.75
C MET A 460 15.81 57.57 -18.86
N LYS A 461 16.83 58.41 -18.57
CA LYS A 461 17.92 58.08 -17.65
C LYS A 461 17.37 57.67 -16.28
N ASN A 462 16.48 58.48 -15.69
CA ASN A 462 15.85 58.20 -14.40
C ASN A 462 15.03 56.90 -14.41
N LEU A 463 14.29 56.58 -15.50
CA LEU A 463 13.55 55.34 -15.65
C LEU A 463 14.47 54.12 -15.67
N ILE A 464 15.57 54.18 -16.42
CA ILE A 464 16.57 53.08 -16.50
C ILE A 464 17.23 52.88 -15.14
N GLU A 465 17.61 53.97 -14.44
CA GLU A 465 18.19 53.90 -13.10
C GLU A 465 17.24 53.27 -12.08
N GLN A 466 15.94 53.62 -12.10
CA GLN A 466 14.93 53.04 -11.25
C GLN A 466 14.76 51.50 -11.47
N VAL A 467 14.76 51.07 -12.73
CA VAL A 467 14.65 49.64 -13.06
C VAL A 467 15.92 48.89 -12.66
N ALA A 468 17.10 49.50 -12.93
CA ALA A 468 18.38 48.91 -12.52
C ALA A 468 18.47 48.76 -11.00
N LEU A 469 18.01 49.77 -10.24
CA LEU A 469 17.95 49.71 -8.78
C LEU A 469 16.97 48.65 -8.30
N SER A 470 15.76 48.56 -8.89
CA SER A 470 14.78 47.55 -8.55
C SER A 470 15.34 46.12 -8.72
N ASN A 471 16.02 45.84 -9.84
CA ASN A 471 16.66 44.57 -10.08
C ASN A 471 17.82 44.28 -9.09
N ARG A 472 18.64 45.27 -8.76
CA ARG A 472 19.73 45.14 -7.78
C ARG A 472 19.22 44.87 -6.37
N LEU A 473 18.11 45.47 -5.97
CA LEU A 473 17.49 45.24 -4.67
C LEU A 473 16.89 43.84 -4.54
N GLU A 474 16.48 43.19 -5.65
CA GLU A 474 15.95 41.82 -5.66
C GLU A 474 17.05 40.77 -5.59
N THR A 475 18.19 40.98 -6.24
CA THR A 475 19.36 40.11 -6.19
C THR A 475 20.08 40.32 -4.86
N HIS A 476 20.09 39.31 -3.98
CA HIS A 476 20.55 39.39 -2.57
C HIS A 476 22.07 39.64 -2.36
N GLU A 477 22.78 40.13 -3.34
CA GLU A 477 24.26 40.13 -3.38
C GLU A 477 24.96 41.41 -2.95
N ILE A 478 24.25 42.45 -2.52
CA ILE A 478 24.91 43.74 -2.21
C ILE A 478 24.84 44.01 -0.72
N THR A 479 26.01 44.13 -0.09
CA THR A 479 26.19 44.71 1.24
C THR A 479 26.15 46.22 1.12
N TYR A 480 25.24 46.86 1.81
CA TYR A 480 25.11 48.32 1.82
C TYR A 480 25.79 48.87 3.08
N PRO A 481 26.99 49.48 3.00
CA PRO A 481 27.68 50.04 4.16
C PRO A 481 26.87 51.18 4.76
N LEU A 482 26.85 51.26 6.09
CA LEU A 482 26.19 52.35 6.83
C LEU A 482 27.18 53.43 7.12
N GLU A 483 26.81 54.70 6.84
CA GLU A 483 27.61 55.88 7.08
C GLU A 483 26.85 56.85 8.00
N ARG A 484 27.58 57.64 8.75
CA ARG A 484 27.00 58.67 9.60
C ARG A 484 26.64 59.91 8.77
N ILE A 485 25.37 60.29 8.76
CA ILE A 485 24.83 61.40 7.96
C ILE A 485 24.22 62.44 8.88
N ALA A 486 24.49 63.73 8.60
CA ALA A 486 23.79 64.86 9.21
C ALA A 486 22.50 65.14 8.41
N ALA A 487 21.34 65.10 9.08
CA ALA A 487 20.04 65.20 8.42
C ALA A 487 19.86 66.55 7.66
N LEU A 488 20.29 67.64 8.24
CA LEU A 488 20.17 68.97 7.64
C LEU A 488 20.93 69.05 6.31
N ASN A 489 22.23 68.68 6.33
CA ASN A 489 23.08 68.73 5.13
C ASN A 489 22.57 67.83 4.02
N PHE A 490 22.03 66.66 4.42
CA PHE A 490 21.45 65.66 3.49
C PHE A 490 20.20 66.22 2.79
N ILE A 491 19.28 66.83 3.55
CA ILE A 491 18.06 67.44 2.96
C ILE A 491 18.39 68.65 2.12
N GLU A 492 19.29 69.56 2.57
CA GLU A 492 19.69 70.69 1.80
C GLU A 492 20.35 70.33 0.45
N SER A 493 21.18 69.27 0.44
CA SER A 493 21.75 68.75 -0.81
C SER A 493 20.72 68.25 -1.80
N LEU A 494 19.64 67.63 -1.30
CA LEU A 494 18.53 67.17 -2.13
C LEU A 494 17.67 68.34 -2.64
N MET A 495 17.47 69.35 -1.84
CA MET A 495 16.61 70.45 -2.20
C MET A 495 17.23 71.33 -3.30
N GLY A 496 18.57 71.34 -3.46
CA GLY A 496 19.26 72.06 -4.54
C GLY A 496 18.84 71.63 -5.96
N ASP A 497 18.26 70.43 -6.12
CA ASP A 497 17.73 69.93 -7.40
C ASP A 497 16.33 70.49 -7.76
N TYR A 498 15.65 71.23 -6.84
CA TYR A 498 14.29 71.73 -7.05
C TYR A 498 14.24 73.20 -7.28
N ALA A 499 13.86 73.66 -8.49
CA ALA A 499 13.84 75.03 -8.95
C ALA A 499 12.87 76.00 -8.21
N ASN A 500 11.99 75.47 -7.36
CA ASN A 500 10.90 76.19 -6.69
C ASN A 500 10.94 75.97 -5.17
N GLU A 501 12.03 76.42 -4.52
CA GLU A 501 12.24 76.27 -3.07
C GLU A 501 11.09 76.83 -2.22
N SER A 502 10.40 77.86 -2.70
CA SER A 502 9.26 78.48 -2.00
C SER A 502 8.04 77.55 -1.82
N ARG A 503 7.99 76.38 -2.50
CA ARG A 503 6.95 75.37 -2.35
C ARG A 503 7.18 74.45 -1.18
N PHE A 504 8.39 74.43 -0.62
CA PHE A 504 8.74 73.52 0.45
C PHE A 504 8.87 74.26 1.79
N SER A 505 8.38 73.65 2.85
CA SER A 505 8.56 74.04 4.23
C SER A 505 9.46 73.01 4.92
N LEU A 506 10.66 73.46 5.29
CA LEU A 506 11.65 72.60 5.95
C LEU A 506 11.63 72.80 7.45
N ASP A 507 11.47 71.72 8.21
CA ASP A 507 11.58 71.74 9.66
C ASP A 507 12.55 70.60 10.09
N VAL A 508 13.86 70.97 10.06
CA VAL A 508 14.96 70.03 10.29
C VAL A 508 15.85 70.53 11.40
N SER A 509 15.94 69.84 12.51
CA SER A 509 16.84 70.20 13.59
C SER A 509 18.32 70.01 13.20
N PRO A 510 19.21 70.95 13.39
CA PRO A 510 20.59 70.86 12.92
C PRO A 510 21.44 69.79 13.60
N ASP A 511 21.07 69.37 14.80
CA ASP A 511 21.84 68.40 15.63
C ASP A 511 21.51 66.96 15.35
N ILE A 512 20.70 66.64 14.33
CA ILE A 512 20.29 65.31 14.02
C ILE A 512 21.30 64.58 13.14
N CYS A 513 21.95 63.58 13.68
CA CYS A 513 22.81 62.65 12.93
C CYS A 513 22.32 61.17 13.15
N PHE A 514 22.45 60.34 12.13
CA PHE A 514 22.05 58.92 12.18
C PHE A 514 22.90 58.08 11.22
N TYR A 515 22.86 56.76 11.35
CA TYR A 515 23.59 55.81 10.51
C TYR A 515 22.67 55.18 9.48
N THR A 516 23.01 55.30 8.19
CA THR A 516 22.28 54.65 7.09
C THR A 516 23.19 54.54 5.86
N ASN A 517 22.70 53.87 4.82
CA ASN A 517 23.36 53.91 3.52
C ASN A 517 22.93 55.18 2.76
N PRO A 518 23.86 56.11 2.40
CA PRO A 518 23.53 57.40 1.80
C PRO A 518 22.87 57.22 0.41
N ILE A 519 23.29 56.24 -0.38
CA ILE A 519 22.78 56.00 -1.74
C ILE A 519 21.33 55.56 -1.69
N LEU A 520 21.03 54.57 -0.86
CA LEU A 520 19.65 54.06 -0.72
C LEU A 520 18.72 55.11 -0.10
N LEU A 521 19.17 55.80 0.94
CA LEU A 521 18.37 56.84 1.54
C LEU A 521 18.09 57.97 0.55
N ASN A 522 19.08 58.38 -0.25
CA ASN A 522 18.91 59.40 -1.30
C ASN A 522 17.80 58.97 -2.28
N HIS A 523 17.82 57.74 -2.76
CA HIS A 523 16.77 57.20 -3.65
C HIS A 523 15.39 57.17 -2.97
N VAL A 524 15.33 56.80 -1.69
CA VAL A 524 14.08 56.74 -0.91
C VAL A 524 13.49 58.14 -0.77
N ILE A 525 14.26 59.11 -0.23
CA ILE A 525 13.79 60.45 0.05
C ILE A 525 13.46 61.19 -1.25
N LYS A 526 14.31 61.09 -2.29
CA LYS A 526 14.04 61.66 -3.60
C LYS A 526 12.73 61.13 -4.21
N ASN A 527 12.48 59.82 -4.16
CA ASN A 527 11.20 59.26 -4.63
C ASN A 527 10.00 59.81 -3.86
N LEU A 528 10.11 59.98 -2.54
CA LEU A 528 9.01 60.53 -1.72
C LEU A 528 8.79 62.03 -2.03
N ILE A 529 9.85 62.83 -2.18
CA ILE A 529 9.76 64.27 -2.55
C ILE A 529 9.17 64.41 -3.95
N ASP A 530 9.66 63.63 -4.94
CA ASP A 530 9.15 63.65 -6.32
C ASP A 530 7.66 63.31 -6.36
N ASN A 531 7.24 62.32 -5.59
CA ASN A 531 5.81 61.97 -5.47
C ASN A 531 5.02 63.10 -4.81
N ALA A 532 5.51 63.67 -3.73
CA ALA A 532 4.87 64.80 -3.08
C ALA A 532 4.72 65.99 -4.07
N TYR A 533 5.77 66.33 -4.79
CA TYR A 533 5.74 67.43 -5.78
C TYR A 533 4.80 67.13 -6.96
N LYS A 534 4.80 65.91 -7.46
CA LYS A 534 4.00 65.48 -8.60
C LYS A 534 2.49 65.44 -8.30
N TYR A 535 2.10 65.06 -7.09
CA TYR A 535 0.72 64.84 -6.71
C TYR A 535 0.13 65.97 -5.84
N ASP A 536 0.93 67.04 -5.56
CA ASP A 536 0.51 68.16 -4.78
C ASP A 536 -0.63 68.97 -5.46
N SER A 537 -1.68 69.30 -4.70
CA SER A 537 -2.80 70.12 -5.15
C SER A 537 -2.54 71.64 -5.12
N ARG A 538 -1.41 72.06 -4.60
CA ARG A 538 -1.00 73.46 -4.40
C ARG A 538 -1.82 74.26 -3.37
N GLU A 539 -2.57 73.54 -2.50
CA GLU A 539 -3.37 74.20 -1.45
C GLU A 539 -2.53 74.65 -0.25
N GLY A 540 -1.29 74.26 -0.13
CA GLY A 540 -0.33 74.65 0.90
C GLY A 540 1.10 74.22 0.56
N PRO A 541 2.08 74.39 1.44
CA PRO A 541 3.42 73.92 1.21
C PRO A 541 3.58 72.41 1.35
N ILE A 542 4.53 71.84 0.62
CA ILE A 542 5.02 70.47 0.86
C ILE A 542 5.93 70.57 2.09
N THR A 543 5.59 69.84 3.15
CA THR A 543 6.34 69.86 4.41
C THR A 543 7.30 68.70 4.50
N ILE A 544 8.57 68.99 4.83
CA ILE A 544 9.57 67.96 5.13
C ILE A 544 10.08 68.22 6.53
N SER A 545 9.76 67.35 7.47
CA SER A 545 10.20 67.49 8.87
C SER A 545 11.10 66.31 9.23
N VAL A 546 12.20 66.63 9.96
CA VAL A 546 13.09 65.60 10.50
C VAL A 546 13.28 65.86 11.99
N TYR A 547 12.82 64.88 12.78
CA TYR A 547 12.83 65.00 14.25
C TYR A 547 13.23 63.69 14.92
N LYS A 548 13.67 63.80 16.19
CA LYS A 548 13.94 62.63 17.03
C LYS A 548 12.67 62.20 17.75
N CYS A 549 12.36 60.93 17.68
CA CYS A 549 11.26 60.34 18.42
C CYS A 549 11.80 59.57 19.63
N PRO A 550 11.35 59.88 20.87
CA PRO A 550 11.76 59.11 22.04
C PRO A 550 11.26 57.65 21.95
N SER A 551 12.07 56.70 22.38
CA SER A 551 11.87 55.27 22.26
C SER A 551 10.64 54.69 23.02
N ASN A 552 9.79 55.53 23.62
CA ASN A 552 8.66 55.16 24.47
C ASN A 552 7.28 55.02 23.75
N GLU A 553 7.17 55.32 22.46
CA GLU A 553 5.96 54.96 21.73
C GLU A 553 5.99 53.46 21.34
N PRO A 554 4.89 52.70 21.57
CA PRO A 554 4.87 51.27 21.29
C PRO A 554 4.99 51.00 19.80
N ALA A 555 6.23 50.83 19.34
CA ALA A 555 6.46 50.23 18.04
C ALA A 555 6.08 48.78 18.15
N MET A 556 5.18 48.28 17.28
CA MET A 556 4.84 46.85 17.17
C MET A 556 6.13 46.02 17.09
N ALA A 557 6.23 45.09 18.03
CA ALA A 557 7.37 44.24 18.28
C ALA A 557 7.84 43.49 17.02
N ASN A 558 9.10 43.72 16.61
CA ASN A 558 9.92 42.62 16.10
C ASN A 558 11.42 42.93 16.17
N LYS A 559 12.09 42.22 17.07
CA LYS A 559 13.50 41.78 17.11
C LYS A 559 14.65 42.80 17.20
N ALA A 560 15.22 42.81 18.42
CA ALA A 560 16.64 42.80 18.72
C ALA A 560 17.54 43.93 18.15
N SER A 561 17.60 45.04 18.90
CA SER A 561 18.86 45.75 19.11
C SER A 561 18.87 46.39 20.49
N THR A 562 19.73 45.87 21.33
CA THR A 562 20.08 46.38 22.67
C THR A 562 20.97 47.61 22.49
N GLN A 563 20.40 48.78 22.25
CA GLN A 563 20.94 50.08 22.60
C GLN A 563 19.80 51.09 22.36
N SER A 564 19.51 51.93 23.36
CA SER A 564 18.54 53.03 23.30
C SER A 564 19.11 54.18 22.47
N GLU A 565 19.12 54.03 21.14
CA GLU A 565 19.38 55.17 20.25
C GLU A 565 18.05 55.81 19.90
N ASP A 566 18.00 57.18 20.01
CA ASP A 566 16.86 57.98 19.58
C ASP A 566 16.58 57.70 18.11
N ARG A 567 15.33 57.31 17.79
CA ARG A 567 14.91 57.05 16.41
C ARG A 567 14.73 58.36 15.66
N VAL A 568 15.26 58.46 14.46
CA VAL A 568 15.09 59.62 13.59
C VAL A 568 13.92 59.39 12.64
N VAL A 569 12.95 60.29 12.61
CA VAL A 569 11.78 60.23 11.75
C VAL A 569 11.87 61.31 10.66
N PHE A 570 11.79 60.87 9.40
CA PHE A 570 11.56 61.73 8.26
C PHE A 570 10.08 61.73 7.93
N GLU A 571 9.44 62.88 7.99
CA GLU A 571 8.03 63.05 7.64
C GLU A 571 7.94 63.97 6.42
N ILE A 572 7.33 63.43 5.33
CA ILE A 572 7.11 64.15 4.09
C ILE A 572 5.60 64.20 3.84
N SER A 573 5.04 65.41 3.72
CA SER A 573 3.60 65.53 3.51
C SER A 573 3.27 66.57 2.41
N ASN A 574 2.21 66.28 1.66
CA ASN A 574 1.66 67.13 0.63
C ASN A 574 0.13 67.08 0.62
N PHE A 575 -0.52 68.12 0.09
CA PHE A 575 -1.94 68.13 -0.15
C PHE A 575 -2.28 67.42 -1.47
N PHE A 576 -3.35 66.65 -1.50
CA PHE A 576 -3.86 66.00 -2.70
C PHE A 576 -5.28 66.51 -3.04
N ALA A 577 -5.65 66.51 -4.33
CA ALA A 577 -6.97 66.91 -4.79
C ALA A 577 -8.05 65.88 -4.33
N GLU A 578 -9.27 66.33 -4.06
CA GLU A 578 -10.34 65.55 -3.48
C GLU A 578 -10.67 64.27 -4.28
N ASN A 579 -10.54 64.31 -5.60
CA ASN A 579 -10.74 63.20 -6.52
C ASN A 579 -9.49 62.28 -6.69
N GLN A 580 -8.40 62.56 -5.97
CA GLN A 580 -7.10 61.85 -6.09
C GLN A 580 -6.66 61.23 -4.75
N ARG A 581 -7.62 60.79 -3.90
CA ARG A 581 -7.30 60.18 -2.62
C ARG A 581 -6.56 58.84 -2.85
N PRO A 582 -5.33 58.68 -2.34
CA PRO A 582 -4.57 57.44 -2.48
C PRO A 582 -5.21 56.27 -1.74
N ASP A 583 -5.03 55.02 -2.25
CA ASP A 583 -5.43 53.79 -1.56
C ASP A 583 -4.29 53.33 -0.63
N GLU A 584 -4.53 53.44 0.67
CA GLU A 584 -3.54 53.18 1.73
C GLU A 584 -3.00 51.73 1.69
N LEU A 585 -3.81 50.75 1.22
CA LEU A 585 -3.43 49.37 1.17
C LEU A 585 -2.59 49.01 -0.07
N LYS A 586 -2.75 49.76 -1.15
CA LYS A 586 -2.16 49.42 -2.47
C LYS A 586 -1.01 50.33 -2.87
N ILE A 587 -0.81 51.44 -2.17
CA ILE A 587 0.15 52.50 -2.58
C ILE A 587 1.59 52.00 -2.75
N PHE A 588 2.00 50.96 -2.04
CA PHE A 588 3.32 50.32 -2.12
C PHE A 588 3.39 49.14 -3.08
N ASN A 589 2.24 48.73 -3.69
CA ASN A 589 2.23 47.64 -4.64
C ASN A 589 2.94 48.04 -5.94
N ARG A 590 3.68 47.11 -6.53
CA ARG A 590 4.33 47.35 -7.83
C ARG A 590 3.28 47.63 -8.91
N TYR A 591 3.59 48.58 -9.76
CA TYR A 591 2.76 49.00 -10.91
C TYR A 591 1.40 49.58 -10.51
N TYR A 592 1.15 49.79 -9.20
CA TYR A 592 -0.06 50.42 -8.76
C TYR A 592 -0.11 51.88 -9.14
N ARG A 593 -1.15 52.28 -9.85
CA ARG A 593 -1.50 53.66 -10.20
C ARG A 593 -3.00 53.83 -10.05
N GLN A 594 -3.36 54.96 -9.47
CA GLN A 594 -4.77 55.27 -9.31
C GLN A 594 -5.36 55.72 -10.66
N GLU A 595 -6.56 55.24 -11.02
CA GLU A 595 -7.20 55.47 -12.33
C GLU A 595 -7.31 56.96 -12.68
N ASN A 596 -7.68 57.79 -11.70
CA ASN A 596 -7.85 59.24 -11.89
C ASN A 596 -6.53 60.00 -12.09
N VAL A 597 -5.37 59.37 -12.00
CA VAL A 597 -4.04 59.96 -12.09
C VAL A 597 -3.20 59.35 -13.22
N MET A 598 -3.80 58.53 -14.07
CA MET A 598 -3.10 57.87 -15.19
C MET A 598 -2.50 58.84 -16.21
N THR A 599 -3.00 60.09 -16.28
CA THR A 599 -2.46 61.13 -17.15
C THR A 599 -1.10 61.68 -16.68
N LYS A 600 -0.73 61.52 -15.40
CA LYS A 600 0.58 61.93 -14.90
C LYS A 600 1.61 60.85 -15.22
N PRO A 601 2.78 61.16 -15.75
CA PRO A 601 3.77 60.18 -16.18
C PRO A 601 4.36 59.35 -15.02
N GLY A 602 4.64 58.06 -15.23
CA GLY A 602 5.35 57.19 -14.28
C GLY A 602 4.85 55.74 -14.24
N MET A 603 5.74 54.79 -13.99
CA MET A 603 5.49 53.34 -14.02
C MET A 603 4.78 52.74 -12.77
N GLY A 604 4.59 53.54 -11.71
CA GLY A 604 4.07 53.00 -10.45
C GLY A 604 5.08 52.11 -9.68
N ILE A 605 6.37 52.27 -9.94
CA ILE A 605 7.44 51.48 -9.30
C ILE A 605 8.09 52.24 -8.14
N GLY A 606 8.06 53.55 -8.11
CA GLY A 606 8.83 54.38 -7.17
C GLY A 606 8.58 54.03 -5.69
N LEU A 607 7.30 53.91 -5.27
CA LEU A 607 6.97 53.59 -3.88
C LEU A 607 7.25 52.09 -3.53
N SER A 608 7.18 51.17 -4.48
CA SER A 608 7.60 49.80 -4.25
C SER A 608 9.12 49.67 -4.09
N ILE A 609 9.91 50.49 -4.82
CA ILE A 609 11.37 50.61 -4.61
C ILE A 609 11.66 51.15 -3.21
N VAL A 610 10.95 52.20 -2.78
CA VAL A 610 11.07 52.77 -1.43
C VAL A 610 10.88 51.69 -0.38
N LYS A 611 9.81 50.92 -0.47
CA LYS A 611 9.54 49.82 0.48
C LYS A 611 10.64 48.77 0.44
N THR A 612 11.02 48.29 -0.74
CA THR A 612 12.07 47.24 -0.88
C THR A 612 13.44 47.73 -0.37
N ALA A 613 13.78 48.99 -0.62
CA ALA A 613 15.04 49.59 -0.13
C ALA A 613 15.05 49.68 1.41
N LEU A 614 13.92 50.07 2.01
CA LEU A 614 13.77 50.14 3.46
C LEU A 614 13.79 48.78 4.13
N ASP A 615 13.13 47.77 3.53
CA ASP A 615 13.19 46.38 3.99
C ASP A 615 14.65 45.86 4.01
N LYS A 616 15.47 46.24 3.01
CA LYS A 616 16.92 45.92 2.98
C LYS A 616 17.73 46.64 4.05
N LEU A 617 17.31 47.83 4.45
CA LEU A 617 17.93 48.60 5.53
C LEU A 617 17.37 48.22 6.92
N ASN A 618 16.41 47.28 7.00
CA ASN A 618 15.64 46.95 8.22
C ASN A 618 14.98 48.21 8.83
N ARG A 619 14.41 49.07 7.97
CA ARG A 619 13.72 50.29 8.33
C ARG A 619 12.26 50.24 7.91
N GLU A 620 11.41 51.06 8.59
CA GLU A 620 9.95 51.03 8.38
C GLU A 620 9.47 52.33 7.74
N ILE A 621 8.50 52.25 6.82
CA ILE A 621 7.75 53.36 6.29
C ILE A 621 6.28 53.21 6.61
N GLN A 622 5.67 54.28 7.08
CA GLN A 622 4.23 54.38 7.35
C GLN A 622 3.62 55.41 6.41
N PHE A 623 2.43 55.11 5.91
CA PHE A 623 1.65 56.05 5.12
C PHE A 623 0.30 56.25 5.80
N SER A 624 -0.10 57.51 5.93
CA SER A 624 -1.40 57.89 6.49
C SER A 624 -1.99 59.10 5.78
N ILE A 625 -3.29 59.25 5.85
CA ILE A 625 -4.01 60.39 5.30
C ILE A 625 -4.65 61.16 6.46
N SER A 626 -4.31 62.45 6.56
CA SER A 626 -4.89 63.36 7.55
C SER A 626 -5.33 64.64 6.86
N GLU A 627 -6.61 65.07 6.98
CA GLU A 627 -7.15 66.34 6.49
C GLU A 627 -6.76 66.67 5.04
N ARG A 628 -6.89 65.74 4.08
CA ARG A 628 -6.46 65.85 2.66
C ARG A 628 -4.95 66.00 2.45
N ARG A 629 -4.13 65.65 3.47
CA ARG A 629 -2.70 65.49 3.36
C ARG A 629 -2.31 64.03 3.26
N ALA A 630 -1.50 63.68 2.29
CA ALA A 630 -0.77 62.42 2.22
C ALA A 630 0.52 62.57 3.05
N VAL A 631 0.70 61.72 4.05
CA VAL A 631 1.81 61.77 5.00
C VAL A 631 2.61 60.50 4.93
N PHE A 632 3.89 60.58 4.56
CA PHE A 632 4.84 59.49 4.61
C PHE A 632 5.76 59.67 5.80
N LYS A 633 5.85 58.71 6.70
CA LYS A 633 6.76 58.69 7.85
C LYS A 633 7.75 57.56 7.67
N LEU A 634 9.01 57.91 7.54
CA LEU A 634 10.14 57.02 7.47
C LEU A 634 10.86 57.02 8.81
N ILE A 635 10.98 55.85 9.43
CA ILE A 635 11.69 55.66 10.71
C ILE A 635 13.06 55.04 10.40
N VAL A 636 14.14 55.83 10.68
CA VAL A 636 15.52 55.44 10.37
C VAL A 636 16.28 55.06 11.63
#